data_54985a50e86e5637998e00397aaeba4b
#
_entry.id   54985a50e86e5637998e00397aaeba4b
#
_cell.length_a   1.000
_cell.length_b   1.000
_cell.length_c   1.000
_cell.angle_alpha   90.00
_cell.angle_beta   90.00
_cell.angle_gamma   90.00
#
_symmetry.space_group_name_H-M   'P 1'
#
loop_
_entity.id
_entity.type
_entity.pdbx_description
1 polymer ?
#
loop_
_entity_poly.entity_id
_entity_poly.type
_entity_poly.pdbx_seq_one_letter_code
_entity_poly.pdbx_strand_id
1 'polypeptide(L)'
;MAIFTAIGTAIAGALFGGSALASSLIGGALAFGAKFAVGKLTGQKQQKRTYTAVQGEIQFGGDVSVSTLYGVGKTKGQRTFYAKWGSGNKWNAEVFVLANGWCDGLEPYVYIYGEKKALVSRPVIGNEVANYHIEGFINGSGDPVLTIRFYDGRPGQQVDQKLVDVTAALGNKWKSTSVNAGICYVVVERIYSDKLFGSKGRPELEFVLRGLREYDPRKDSTVAGGSGPQRLNMPSTWVHTKSPAVHRLNYQLGLRALISGRTLIGEGKSLGQIDLATYFVAMNVCDTLRANGKKTYECSLFVSGDDDHTEVLKQFDDAMAGYGLNRRGLSGVIPGAPQIPVRDLTAADIPIDRAKDVQFRPSAFERFNHLSGQFTSIESMWNPESLKPVYVNADIAADGRNRQTSIDFLQVTDPDIAQYLLNIRYRQNRMGGKATVPVSRRFGLAVQEGEWITWRGKSWLISEWRADDRLRITLVLSETSAAIYDDDDIEPGPIVIPPTPPINPSLLSTVQNFNVAVGMINGAQGYDTPALVFTWTPPDDPTITAVRFSYQIEGTTELFEDQCTSPEDGLLRTTKNVVSGKVYNARATITTVPDRLRTYTPWKTTAQPTGLQTLLTGLQQLQDDALNRFKELQQEMDEFFRPRLVELLDAFSLEGAVGQIERQQIVASIGDALAQITEERRVRVSENEATAQFLRFLQASLGTTNARLITEETVRATADSALSSQITQLTAQTGSNSAAIQAEATARANADSALSSSITSLDAEVDGNLARLIQEETARANGDSANATSINGVSADFNGRFAQGLVKFEAVAAPTGVDARFSVLLRAGTSQSFKVSGFYVELYTEGGVQKSRMAVQADQFLVTSGSSRQYPMVFENGELKLAIANIGTVTAGLLQSLNGKMKINLNNGTIEIFS
;
A
#
# COMPACT_ATOMS: atom_id res chain seq x y z
N MET A 1 1.44 15.10 -12.14
CA MET A 1 1.79 13.99 -13.05
C MET A 1 2.56 14.47 -14.28
N ALA A 2 1.99 15.28 -15.19
CA ALA A 2 2.72 15.78 -16.35
C ALA A 2 4.03 16.54 -16.02
N ILE A 3 4.08 17.24 -14.90
CA ILE A 3 5.27 17.99 -14.44
C ILE A 3 6.40 17.03 -14.01
N PHE A 4 6.08 15.95 -13.31
CA PHE A 4 7.10 14.99 -12.85
C PHE A 4 7.62 14.12 -14.00
N THR A 5 6.78 13.81 -14.98
CA THR A 5 7.22 13.14 -16.20
C THR A 5 8.13 14.07 -17.02
N ALA A 6 7.80 15.37 -17.11
CA ALA A 6 8.64 16.36 -17.76
C ALA A 6 9.98 16.59 -17.03
N ILE A 7 9.98 16.59 -15.70
CA ILE A 7 11.20 16.69 -14.87
C ILE A 7 12.05 15.42 -15.01
N GLY A 8 11.42 14.24 -14.97
CA GLY A 8 12.10 12.96 -15.19
C GLY A 8 12.72 12.87 -16.59
N THR A 9 12.01 13.37 -17.61
CA THR A 9 12.52 13.45 -18.99
C THR A 9 13.64 14.47 -19.14
N ALA A 10 13.55 15.61 -18.44
CA ALA A 10 14.61 16.62 -18.43
C ALA A 10 15.87 16.14 -17.69
N ILE A 11 15.73 15.45 -16.56
CA ILE A 11 16.84 14.87 -15.81
C ILE A 11 17.46 13.70 -16.58
N ALA A 12 16.67 12.83 -17.18
CA ALA A 12 17.15 11.76 -18.05
C ALA A 12 17.82 12.32 -19.33
N GLY A 13 17.29 13.41 -19.87
CA GLY A 13 17.90 14.13 -20.99
C GLY A 13 19.24 14.77 -20.65
N ALA A 14 19.37 15.35 -19.46
CA ALA A 14 20.59 16.02 -19.02
C ALA A 14 21.69 15.05 -18.55
N LEU A 15 21.32 13.95 -17.90
CA LEU A 15 22.26 12.97 -17.31
C LEU A 15 22.57 11.78 -18.21
N PHE A 16 21.65 11.38 -19.09
CA PHE A 16 21.72 10.13 -19.87
C PHE A 16 21.42 10.30 -21.36
N GLY A 17 21.39 11.52 -21.86
CA GLY A 17 21.25 11.79 -23.31
C GLY A 17 19.91 11.37 -23.90
N GLY A 18 18.82 11.42 -23.13
CA GLY A 18 17.45 11.35 -23.68
C GLY A 18 16.93 9.97 -24.09
N SER A 19 17.37 8.88 -23.44
CA SER A 19 16.88 7.54 -23.80
C SER A 19 15.47 7.27 -23.30
N ALA A 20 14.62 6.74 -24.16
CA ALA A 20 13.25 6.36 -23.82
C ALA A 20 13.18 5.31 -22.70
N LEU A 21 14.19 4.42 -22.61
CA LEU A 21 14.32 3.40 -21.57
C LEU A 21 14.79 3.98 -20.23
N ALA A 22 15.77 4.89 -20.26
CA ALA A 22 16.21 5.59 -19.06
C ALA A 22 15.09 6.51 -18.51
N SER A 23 14.36 7.17 -19.40
CA SER A 23 13.19 7.98 -19.05
C SER A 23 12.06 7.16 -18.45
N SER A 24 11.82 5.94 -18.95
CA SER A 24 10.77 5.05 -18.41
C SER A 24 11.16 4.44 -17.07
N LEU A 25 12.44 4.10 -16.87
CA LEU A 25 12.94 3.55 -15.61
C LEU A 25 13.03 4.61 -14.50
N ILE A 26 13.53 5.80 -14.82
CA ILE A 26 13.65 6.90 -13.86
C ILE A 26 12.30 7.60 -13.67
N GLY A 27 11.56 7.83 -14.74
CA GLY A 27 10.20 8.38 -14.67
C GLY A 27 9.22 7.45 -13.98
N GLY A 28 9.34 6.12 -14.15
CA GLY A 28 8.57 5.12 -13.44
C GLY A 28 8.88 5.09 -11.95
N ALA A 29 10.16 5.11 -11.57
CA ALA A 29 10.59 5.14 -10.17
C ALA A 29 10.19 6.46 -9.47
N LEU A 30 10.34 7.60 -10.14
CA LEU A 30 9.94 8.91 -9.61
C LEU A 30 8.41 9.07 -9.57
N ALA A 31 7.69 8.58 -10.59
CA ALA A 31 6.22 8.60 -10.61
C ALA A 31 5.62 7.64 -9.57
N PHE A 32 6.26 6.50 -9.31
CA PHE A 32 5.85 5.56 -8.27
C PHE A 32 6.11 6.15 -6.87
N GLY A 33 7.28 6.76 -6.65
CA GLY A 33 7.60 7.47 -5.41
C GLY A 33 6.66 8.67 -5.18
N ALA A 34 6.37 9.45 -6.22
CA ALA A 34 5.46 10.60 -6.14
C ALA A 34 3.98 10.18 -5.91
N LYS A 35 3.50 9.10 -6.53
CA LYS A 35 2.15 8.56 -6.24
C LYS A 35 2.02 8.10 -4.79
N PHE A 36 3.07 7.49 -4.25
CA PHE A 36 3.08 7.03 -2.86
C PHE A 36 3.13 8.21 -1.86
N ALA A 37 3.86 9.26 -2.20
CA ALA A 37 3.98 10.46 -1.39
C ALA A 37 2.70 11.31 -1.42
N VAL A 38 2.12 11.57 -2.60
CA VAL A 38 0.90 12.36 -2.76
C VAL A 38 -0.31 11.68 -2.14
N GLY A 39 -0.42 10.34 -2.20
CA GLY A 39 -1.48 9.59 -1.54
C GLY A 39 -1.46 9.68 -0.01
N LYS A 40 -0.29 9.88 0.58
CA LYS A 40 -0.14 10.10 2.04
C LYS A 40 -0.40 11.55 2.46
N LEU A 41 -0.10 12.51 1.59
CA LEU A 41 -0.20 13.96 1.88
C LEU A 41 -1.62 14.52 1.82
N THR A 42 -2.49 13.97 0.99
CA THR A 42 -3.80 14.59 0.77
C THR A 42 -4.88 14.16 1.75
N GLY A 43 -4.58 13.26 2.70
CA GLY A 43 -5.54 12.82 3.72
C GLY A 43 -6.87 12.28 3.18
N GLN A 44 -7.08 12.36 1.88
CA GLN A 44 -8.11 11.61 1.21
C GLN A 44 -7.71 10.15 1.32
N LYS A 45 -8.47 9.39 2.10
CA LYS A 45 -8.58 7.96 1.90
C LYS A 45 -9.06 7.76 0.46
N GLN A 46 -8.14 7.89 -0.52
CA GLN A 46 -8.30 7.07 -1.69
C GLN A 46 -8.40 5.66 -1.11
N GLN A 47 -9.56 5.09 -1.21
CA GLN A 47 -9.69 3.65 -1.03
C GLN A 47 -8.48 3.09 -1.76
N LYS A 48 -7.57 2.49 -0.99
CA LYS A 48 -6.50 1.69 -1.56
C LYS A 48 -7.23 0.73 -2.46
N ARG A 49 -7.27 1.00 -3.75
CA ARG A 49 -7.54 -0.03 -4.73
C ARG A 49 -6.36 -0.97 -4.55
N THR A 50 -6.53 -1.94 -3.67
CA THR A 50 -5.66 -3.08 -3.58
C THR A 50 -6.00 -3.86 -4.84
N TYR A 51 -5.38 -3.46 -5.95
CA TYR A 51 -5.39 -4.28 -7.13
C TYR A 51 -4.57 -5.52 -6.78
N THR A 52 -5.24 -6.49 -6.23
CA THR A 52 -4.81 -7.85 -6.48
C THR A 52 -5.05 -8.04 -7.96
N ALA A 53 -3.98 -8.07 -8.75
CA ALA A 53 -4.02 -8.09 -10.23
C ALA A 53 -4.98 -9.14 -10.80
N VAL A 54 -5.44 -10.06 -9.99
CA VAL A 54 -6.27 -11.23 -10.32
C VAL A 54 -7.63 -11.22 -9.60
N GLN A 55 -7.93 -10.21 -8.78
CA GLN A 55 -9.21 -10.06 -8.09
C GLN A 55 -9.96 -8.81 -8.55
N GLY A 56 -11.15 -9.00 -9.12
CA GLY A 56 -12.08 -7.91 -9.44
C GLY A 56 -13.02 -7.63 -8.27
N GLU A 57 -13.08 -6.39 -7.79
CA GLU A 57 -14.03 -5.96 -6.77
C GLU A 57 -15.42 -5.67 -7.34
N ILE A 58 -16.46 -5.84 -6.52
CA ILE A 58 -17.82 -5.36 -6.86
C ILE A 58 -17.80 -3.83 -6.88
N GLN A 59 -18.18 -3.26 -8.01
CA GLN A 59 -18.54 -1.85 -8.10
C GLN A 59 -20.07 -1.72 -8.15
N PHE A 60 -20.63 -0.92 -7.25
CA PHE A 60 -22.06 -0.64 -7.20
C PHE A 60 -22.33 0.76 -7.75
N GLY A 61 -23.12 0.83 -8.84
CA GLY A 61 -23.68 2.07 -9.36
C GLY A 61 -22.69 3.02 -10.03
N GLY A 62 -23.18 3.93 -10.86
CA GLY A 62 -22.39 4.98 -11.49
C GLY A 62 -21.62 4.53 -12.74
N ASP A 63 -20.73 5.39 -13.21
CA ASP A 63 -19.81 5.13 -14.31
C ASP A 63 -18.75 4.11 -13.88
N VAL A 64 -18.99 2.85 -14.22
CA VAL A 64 -18.02 1.77 -14.02
C VAL A 64 -17.28 1.54 -15.33
N SER A 65 -15.95 1.63 -15.26
CA SER A 65 -15.10 1.38 -16.43
C SER A 65 -15.29 -0.02 -16.97
N VAL A 66 -15.27 -0.13 -18.29
CA VAL A 66 -15.23 -1.42 -18.98
C VAL A 66 -13.99 -2.19 -18.53
N SER A 67 -14.17 -3.41 -18.05
CA SER A 67 -13.07 -4.26 -17.59
C SER A 67 -13.10 -5.62 -18.25
N THR A 68 -11.93 -6.24 -18.41
CA THR A 68 -11.80 -7.60 -18.94
C THR A 68 -10.75 -8.38 -18.19
N LEU A 69 -10.72 -9.69 -18.39
CA LEU A 69 -9.78 -10.60 -17.74
C LEU A 69 -8.95 -11.33 -18.79
N TYR A 70 -7.65 -11.20 -18.68
CA TYR A 70 -6.65 -12.04 -19.33
C TYR A 70 -6.25 -13.18 -18.37
N GLY A 71 -6.25 -14.44 -18.82
CA GLY A 71 -5.98 -15.59 -17.96
C GLY A 71 -7.14 -16.00 -17.06
N VAL A 72 -6.88 -16.35 -15.81
CA VAL A 72 -7.89 -16.82 -14.84
C VAL A 72 -7.91 -15.89 -13.61
N GLY A 73 -9.08 -15.50 -13.15
CA GLY A 73 -9.17 -14.60 -12.00
C GLY A 73 -10.48 -14.75 -11.22
N LYS A 74 -10.42 -14.33 -9.96
CA LYS A 74 -11.58 -14.31 -9.06
C LYS A 74 -12.24 -12.93 -9.10
N THR A 75 -13.56 -12.88 -9.29
CA THR A 75 -14.33 -11.64 -9.29
C THR A 75 -15.68 -11.82 -8.61
N LYS A 76 -16.14 -10.78 -7.94
CA LYS A 76 -17.52 -10.69 -7.44
C LYS A 76 -18.50 -10.27 -8.55
N GLY A 77 -17.97 -9.74 -9.65
CA GLY A 77 -18.76 -9.19 -10.74
C GLY A 77 -19.50 -7.90 -10.36
N GLN A 78 -20.01 -7.22 -11.37
CA GLN A 78 -20.85 -6.04 -11.21
C GLN A 78 -22.32 -6.44 -11.30
N ARG A 79 -23.08 -6.17 -10.24
CA ARG A 79 -24.53 -6.42 -10.28
C ARG A 79 -25.23 -5.34 -11.09
N THR A 80 -25.80 -5.74 -12.23
CA THR A 80 -26.49 -4.83 -13.16
C THR A 80 -28.01 -4.94 -13.12
N PHE A 81 -28.54 -6.06 -12.63
CA PHE A 81 -29.99 -6.30 -12.57
C PHE A 81 -30.38 -7.12 -11.35
N TYR A 82 -31.59 -6.85 -10.87
CA TYR A 82 -32.21 -7.55 -9.75
C TYR A 82 -33.71 -7.61 -9.91
N ALA A 83 -34.32 -8.79 -9.72
CA ALA A 83 -35.74 -8.98 -9.71
C ALA A 83 -36.15 -9.99 -8.65
N LYS A 84 -37.38 -9.83 -8.15
CA LYS A 84 -38.07 -10.79 -7.29
C LYS A 84 -39.42 -11.11 -7.86
N TRP A 85 -39.85 -12.37 -7.73
CA TRP A 85 -41.18 -12.81 -8.20
C TRP A 85 -41.69 -14.01 -7.40
N GLY A 86 -42.91 -14.47 -7.74
CA GLY A 86 -43.60 -15.57 -7.09
C GLY A 86 -44.29 -15.14 -5.79
N SER A 87 -45.13 -16.06 -5.25
CA SER A 87 -45.84 -15.81 -4.01
C SER A 87 -44.87 -15.49 -2.86
N GLY A 88 -45.08 -14.36 -2.18
CA GLY A 88 -44.23 -13.89 -1.10
C GLY A 88 -42.81 -13.49 -1.55
N ASN A 89 -42.59 -13.19 -2.83
CA ASN A 89 -41.25 -12.87 -3.38
C ASN A 89 -40.19 -13.97 -3.11
N LYS A 90 -40.65 -15.24 -3.16
CA LYS A 90 -39.79 -16.39 -2.85
C LYS A 90 -38.65 -16.57 -3.82
N TRP A 91 -38.83 -16.17 -5.07
CA TRP A 91 -37.81 -16.24 -6.12
C TRP A 91 -37.11 -14.94 -6.30
N ASN A 92 -35.81 -15.02 -6.57
CA ASN A 92 -34.95 -13.88 -6.78
C ASN A 92 -33.96 -14.21 -7.89
N ALA A 93 -33.71 -13.26 -8.79
CA ALA A 93 -32.63 -13.33 -9.75
C ALA A 93 -31.78 -12.08 -9.71
N GLU A 94 -30.49 -12.28 -9.84
CA GLU A 94 -29.48 -11.23 -9.91
C GLU A 94 -28.56 -11.48 -11.11
N VAL A 95 -28.27 -10.42 -11.87
CA VAL A 95 -27.33 -10.49 -12.99
C VAL A 95 -26.03 -9.81 -12.59
N PHE A 96 -24.94 -10.56 -12.72
CA PHE A 96 -23.60 -10.05 -12.47
C PHE A 96 -22.80 -10.09 -13.77
N VAL A 97 -22.33 -8.94 -14.22
CA VAL A 97 -21.35 -8.82 -15.30
C VAL A 97 -19.97 -9.16 -14.71
N LEU A 98 -19.30 -10.12 -15.32
CA LEU A 98 -18.00 -10.60 -14.86
C LEU A 98 -16.85 -9.96 -15.62
N ALA A 99 -16.98 -9.81 -16.94
CA ALA A 99 -15.97 -9.22 -17.80
C ALA A 99 -16.57 -8.80 -19.14
N ASN A 100 -15.91 -7.91 -19.87
CA ASN A 100 -16.21 -7.60 -21.26
C ASN A 100 -15.38 -8.49 -22.19
N GLY A 101 -15.95 -8.89 -23.29
CA GLY A 101 -15.37 -9.79 -24.29
C GLY A 101 -15.91 -11.21 -24.20
N TRP A 102 -15.42 -12.06 -25.11
CA TRP A 102 -15.76 -13.48 -25.15
C TRP A 102 -14.83 -14.26 -24.22
N CYS A 103 -15.34 -14.66 -23.07
CA CYS A 103 -14.65 -15.46 -22.06
C CYS A 103 -14.81 -16.96 -22.30
N ASP A 104 -13.88 -17.78 -21.81
CA ASP A 104 -13.88 -19.21 -22.03
C ASP A 104 -14.89 -19.97 -21.14
N GLY A 105 -15.02 -19.58 -19.85
CA GLY A 105 -15.94 -20.23 -18.94
C GLY A 105 -15.71 -19.92 -17.48
N LEU A 106 -16.43 -20.60 -16.61
CA LEU A 106 -16.16 -20.59 -15.17
C LEU A 106 -15.29 -21.79 -14.79
N GLU A 107 -14.44 -21.60 -13.77
CA GLU A 107 -13.85 -22.74 -13.08
C GLU A 107 -14.94 -23.58 -12.39
N PRO A 108 -14.72 -24.90 -12.15
CA PRO A 108 -15.78 -25.77 -11.60
C PRO A 108 -16.09 -25.52 -10.12
N TYR A 109 -15.82 -24.32 -9.62
CA TYR A 109 -16.08 -23.91 -8.24
C TYR A 109 -16.31 -22.40 -8.13
N VAL A 110 -16.99 -22.00 -7.06
CA VAL A 110 -17.20 -20.60 -6.65
C VAL A 110 -16.90 -20.47 -5.16
N TYR A 111 -16.70 -19.25 -4.70
CA TYR A 111 -16.69 -18.96 -3.28
C TYR A 111 -18.06 -18.39 -2.87
N ILE A 112 -18.60 -18.89 -1.79
CA ILE A 112 -19.84 -18.40 -1.18
C ILE A 112 -19.62 -18.24 0.32
N TYR A 113 -19.88 -17.05 0.85
CA TYR A 113 -19.56 -16.70 2.24
C TYR A 113 -18.10 -17.00 2.63
N GLY A 114 -17.17 -16.85 1.70
CA GLY A 114 -15.75 -17.16 1.89
C GLY A 114 -15.37 -18.64 1.82
N GLU A 115 -16.34 -19.55 1.57
CA GLU A 115 -16.08 -20.99 1.43
C GLU A 115 -16.06 -21.41 -0.05
N LYS A 116 -15.08 -22.23 -0.44
CA LYS A 116 -15.01 -22.84 -1.77
C LYS A 116 -16.06 -23.93 -1.89
N LYS A 117 -16.95 -23.83 -2.89
CA LYS A 117 -18.00 -24.80 -3.21
C LYS A 117 -17.95 -25.20 -4.68
N ALA A 118 -18.19 -26.49 -4.96
CA ALA A 118 -18.22 -26.97 -6.32
C ALA A 118 -19.44 -26.46 -7.09
N LEU A 119 -19.24 -26.20 -8.37
CA LEU A 119 -20.29 -25.98 -9.36
C LEU A 119 -20.67 -27.31 -9.99
N VAL A 120 -21.88 -27.77 -9.70
CA VAL A 120 -22.40 -29.03 -10.26
C VAL A 120 -23.18 -28.70 -11.53
N SER A 121 -22.78 -29.29 -12.66
CA SER A 121 -23.39 -29.06 -13.97
C SER A 121 -24.83 -29.51 -14.00
N ARG A 122 -25.70 -28.78 -14.73
CA ARG A 122 -27.07 -29.03 -14.97
C ARG A 122 -27.38 -28.93 -16.48
N PRO A 123 -28.49 -29.55 -16.96
CA PRO A 123 -28.91 -29.33 -18.33
C PRO A 123 -29.11 -27.83 -18.61
N VAL A 124 -28.70 -27.40 -19.79
CA VAL A 124 -29.01 -26.07 -20.34
C VAL A 124 -30.50 -26.00 -20.60
N ILE A 125 -31.15 -24.95 -20.15
CA ILE A 125 -32.61 -24.78 -20.23
C ILE A 125 -33.03 -23.70 -21.22
N GLY A 126 -32.12 -22.89 -21.72
CA GLY A 126 -32.36 -21.76 -22.62
C GLY A 126 -31.17 -21.47 -23.50
N ASN A 127 -30.79 -20.20 -23.57
CA ASN A 127 -29.70 -19.70 -24.42
C ASN A 127 -28.36 -19.55 -23.68
N GLU A 128 -28.27 -19.96 -22.42
CA GLU A 128 -27.06 -19.98 -21.65
C GLU A 128 -26.04 -20.98 -22.21
N VAL A 129 -24.77 -20.69 -21.98
CA VAL A 129 -23.66 -21.58 -22.37
C VAL A 129 -23.52 -22.76 -21.40
N ALA A 130 -23.74 -22.48 -20.11
CA ALA A 130 -23.72 -23.48 -19.07
C ALA A 130 -24.70 -23.14 -17.95
N ASN A 131 -25.17 -24.18 -17.27
CA ASN A 131 -26.08 -24.08 -16.14
C ASN A 131 -25.55 -24.93 -14.99
N TYR A 132 -25.48 -24.33 -13.80
CA TYR A 132 -24.94 -24.96 -12.60
C TYR A 132 -25.85 -24.78 -11.39
N HIS A 133 -25.72 -25.68 -10.41
CA HIS A 133 -26.09 -25.38 -9.02
C HIS A 133 -24.86 -25.45 -8.12
N ILE A 134 -24.95 -24.79 -6.97
CA ILE A 134 -23.85 -24.77 -6.01
C ILE A 134 -24.05 -25.94 -5.05
N GLU A 135 -23.00 -26.72 -4.85
CA GLU A 135 -22.98 -27.87 -3.92
C GLU A 135 -23.40 -27.42 -2.50
N GLY A 136 -24.27 -28.22 -1.86
CA GLY A 136 -24.78 -27.94 -0.51
C GLY A 136 -25.99 -26.99 -0.46
N PHE A 137 -26.39 -26.36 -1.58
CA PHE A 137 -27.55 -25.47 -1.66
C PHE A 137 -28.74 -26.17 -2.33
N ILE A 138 -29.24 -27.22 -1.66
CA ILE A 138 -30.39 -28.00 -2.05
C ILE A 138 -31.48 -27.96 -0.97
N ASN A 139 -32.76 -28.02 -1.37
CA ASN A 139 -33.87 -28.09 -0.41
C ASN A 139 -34.04 -29.52 0.17
N GLY A 140 -35.00 -29.69 1.07
CA GLY A 140 -35.29 -31.01 1.65
C GLY A 140 -35.80 -32.05 0.66
N SER A 141 -36.22 -31.66 -0.54
CA SER A 141 -36.68 -32.54 -1.64
C SER A 141 -35.56 -32.88 -2.62
N GLY A 142 -34.32 -32.33 -2.39
CA GLY A 142 -33.21 -32.53 -3.30
C GLY A 142 -33.11 -31.50 -4.44
N ASP A 143 -34.05 -30.51 -4.50
CA ASP A 143 -34.00 -29.50 -5.57
C ASP A 143 -33.02 -28.37 -5.25
N PRO A 144 -32.25 -27.88 -6.24
CA PRO A 144 -31.34 -26.76 -6.06
C PRO A 144 -32.09 -25.46 -5.73
N VAL A 145 -31.65 -24.78 -4.69
CA VAL A 145 -32.20 -23.47 -4.29
C VAL A 145 -31.29 -22.30 -4.72
N LEU A 146 -30.10 -22.58 -5.24
CA LEU A 146 -29.15 -21.59 -5.76
C LEU A 146 -28.58 -22.11 -7.07
N THR A 147 -28.87 -21.45 -8.17
CA THR A 147 -28.45 -21.84 -9.51
C THR A 147 -27.78 -20.69 -10.25
N ILE A 148 -26.89 -21.01 -11.17
CA ILE A 148 -26.10 -20.06 -11.96
C ILE A 148 -26.23 -20.43 -13.43
N ARG A 149 -26.76 -19.52 -14.26
CA ARG A 149 -26.69 -19.62 -15.72
C ARG A 149 -25.58 -18.72 -16.22
N PHE A 150 -24.71 -19.27 -17.02
CA PHE A 150 -23.50 -18.57 -17.51
C PHE A 150 -23.66 -18.20 -18.98
N TYR A 151 -23.30 -16.97 -19.32
CA TYR A 151 -23.26 -16.36 -20.64
C TYR A 151 -21.86 -15.83 -20.90
N ASP A 152 -21.19 -16.31 -21.93
CA ASP A 152 -19.73 -16.11 -22.15
C ASP A 152 -19.37 -14.84 -22.93
N GLY A 153 -20.32 -14.06 -23.41
CA GLY A 153 -20.07 -12.84 -24.18
C GLY A 153 -19.78 -13.08 -25.66
N ARG A 154 -20.05 -14.26 -26.21
CA ARG A 154 -19.82 -14.59 -27.62
C ARG A 154 -20.55 -13.64 -28.57
N PRO A 155 -20.01 -13.43 -29.80
CA PRO A 155 -20.78 -12.81 -30.87
C PRO A 155 -22.04 -13.61 -31.17
N GLY A 156 -23.19 -12.93 -31.26
CA GLY A 156 -24.49 -13.58 -31.49
C GLY A 156 -25.08 -14.23 -30.22
N GLN A 157 -24.58 -13.91 -29.04
CA GLN A 157 -25.20 -14.30 -27.76
C GLN A 157 -26.66 -13.89 -27.74
N GLN A 158 -27.51 -14.74 -27.21
CA GLN A 158 -28.95 -14.51 -27.10
C GLN A 158 -29.33 -14.09 -25.68
N VAL A 159 -30.50 -13.48 -25.55
CA VAL A 159 -31.05 -13.05 -24.25
C VAL A 159 -31.36 -14.24 -23.35
N ASP A 160 -31.29 -14.09 -22.03
CA ASP A 160 -31.83 -15.05 -21.06
C ASP A 160 -33.39 -15.02 -21.14
N GLN A 161 -33.96 -15.96 -21.91
CA GLN A 161 -35.40 -16.00 -22.14
C GLN A 161 -36.18 -16.25 -20.86
N LYS A 162 -35.67 -17.10 -19.96
CA LYS A 162 -36.31 -17.35 -18.67
C LYS A 162 -36.45 -16.06 -17.86
N LEU A 163 -35.41 -15.23 -17.84
CA LEU A 163 -35.43 -13.96 -17.12
C LEU A 163 -36.42 -12.97 -17.76
N VAL A 164 -36.50 -12.92 -19.09
CA VAL A 164 -37.50 -12.13 -19.80
C VAL A 164 -38.91 -12.54 -19.37
N ASP A 165 -39.19 -13.86 -19.39
CA ASP A 165 -40.53 -14.39 -19.10
C ASP A 165 -40.95 -14.14 -17.65
N VAL A 166 -40.09 -14.43 -16.68
CA VAL A 166 -40.41 -14.28 -15.25
C VAL A 166 -40.51 -12.82 -14.80
N THR A 167 -39.89 -11.91 -15.52
CA THR A 167 -39.94 -10.47 -15.20
C THR A 167 -40.95 -9.69 -16.04
N ALA A 168 -41.64 -10.33 -16.99
CA ALA A 168 -42.53 -9.67 -17.95
C ALA A 168 -43.62 -8.82 -17.27
N ALA A 169 -44.18 -9.29 -16.15
CA ALA A 169 -45.20 -8.59 -15.36
C ALA A 169 -44.64 -7.62 -14.29
N LEU A 170 -43.32 -7.54 -14.13
CA LEU A 170 -42.71 -6.70 -13.11
C LEU A 170 -42.46 -5.27 -13.64
N GLY A 171 -42.34 -4.30 -12.71
CA GLY A 171 -41.96 -2.94 -13.07
C GLY A 171 -40.53 -2.87 -13.60
N ASN A 172 -39.59 -3.66 -13.02
CA ASN A 172 -38.24 -3.82 -13.50
C ASN A 172 -38.13 -5.08 -14.38
N LYS A 173 -38.19 -4.90 -15.71
CA LYS A 173 -38.19 -5.98 -16.68
C LYS A 173 -36.81 -6.20 -17.30
N TRP A 174 -36.41 -7.47 -17.46
CA TRP A 174 -35.34 -7.84 -18.36
C TRP A 174 -35.89 -7.82 -19.79
N LYS A 175 -35.33 -6.97 -20.64
CA LYS A 175 -35.90 -6.78 -21.99
C LYS A 175 -35.40 -7.86 -22.94
N SER A 176 -36.25 -8.26 -23.90
CA SER A 176 -35.88 -9.19 -24.98
C SER A 176 -34.69 -8.65 -25.83
N THR A 177 -34.47 -7.35 -25.81
CA THR A 177 -33.31 -6.69 -26.47
C THR A 177 -32.03 -6.70 -25.63
N SER A 178 -32.06 -7.14 -24.38
CA SER A 178 -30.89 -7.20 -23.48
C SER A 178 -30.07 -8.46 -23.76
N VAL A 179 -29.59 -8.61 -24.98
CA VAL A 179 -28.78 -9.76 -25.41
C VAL A 179 -27.35 -9.75 -24.84
N ASN A 180 -26.83 -8.58 -24.50
CA ASN A 180 -25.49 -8.39 -23.89
C ASN A 180 -24.35 -9.10 -24.66
N ALA A 181 -24.41 -9.13 -26.00
CA ALA A 181 -23.33 -9.68 -26.81
C ALA A 181 -22.03 -8.91 -26.58
N GLY A 182 -20.93 -9.61 -26.41
CA GLY A 182 -19.63 -9.02 -26.00
C GLY A 182 -19.49 -8.76 -24.52
N ILE A 183 -20.46 -9.21 -23.69
CA ILE A 183 -20.42 -9.09 -22.22
C ILE A 183 -20.59 -10.48 -21.61
N CYS A 184 -19.60 -10.91 -20.84
CA CYS A 184 -19.64 -12.12 -20.06
C CYS A 184 -20.35 -11.86 -18.73
N TYR A 185 -21.44 -12.62 -18.48
CA TYR A 185 -22.25 -12.43 -17.27
C TYR A 185 -22.84 -13.74 -16.75
N VAL A 186 -23.29 -13.70 -15.52
CA VAL A 186 -24.04 -14.79 -14.89
C VAL A 186 -25.39 -14.30 -14.42
N VAL A 187 -26.39 -15.16 -14.51
CA VAL A 187 -27.68 -15.00 -13.87
C VAL A 187 -27.72 -15.94 -12.67
N VAL A 188 -27.71 -15.38 -11.50
CA VAL A 188 -27.83 -16.11 -10.22
C VAL A 188 -29.31 -16.13 -9.83
N GLU A 189 -29.89 -17.30 -9.80
CA GLU A 189 -31.29 -17.48 -9.38
C GLU A 189 -31.32 -18.18 -8.03
N ARG A 190 -32.10 -17.64 -7.12
CA ARG A 190 -32.22 -18.13 -5.74
C ARG A 190 -33.66 -18.30 -5.32
N ILE A 191 -33.92 -19.41 -4.64
CA ILE A 191 -35.18 -19.65 -3.92
C ILE A 191 -34.93 -19.34 -2.45
N TYR A 192 -35.73 -18.49 -1.83
CA TYR A 192 -35.60 -18.19 -0.41
C TYR A 192 -35.74 -19.43 0.45
N SER A 193 -34.80 -19.62 1.38
CA SER A 193 -34.80 -20.74 2.33
C SER A 193 -34.17 -20.25 3.65
N ASP A 194 -34.95 -20.17 4.71
CA ASP A 194 -34.48 -19.78 6.05
C ASP A 194 -33.37 -20.71 6.54
N LYS A 195 -33.51 -22.02 6.28
CA LYS A 195 -32.53 -23.02 6.69
C LYS A 195 -31.13 -22.79 6.09
N LEU A 196 -31.07 -22.33 4.84
CA LEU A 196 -29.82 -22.18 4.10
C LEU A 196 -29.24 -20.75 4.13
N PHE A 197 -30.11 -19.74 4.27
CA PHE A 197 -29.71 -18.34 4.19
C PHE A 197 -30.04 -17.51 5.45
N GLY A 198 -30.87 -18.03 6.37
CA GLY A 198 -31.50 -17.28 7.46
C GLY A 198 -30.55 -16.37 8.24
N SER A 199 -29.57 -16.94 8.94
CA SER A 199 -28.61 -16.16 9.74
C SER A 199 -27.52 -15.47 8.90
N LYS A 200 -27.22 -15.98 7.71
CA LYS A 200 -26.15 -15.51 6.83
C LYS A 200 -26.60 -14.42 5.84
N GLY A 201 -27.91 -14.18 5.72
CA GLY A 201 -28.47 -13.17 4.82
C GLY A 201 -28.30 -13.49 3.33
N ARG A 202 -28.08 -12.46 2.53
CA ARG A 202 -27.86 -12.60 1.09
C ARG A 202 -26.50 -13.26 0.84
N PRO A 203 -26.42 -14.31 -0.02
CA PRO A 203 -25.15 -14.94 -0.34
C PRO A 203 -24.21 -13.96 -1.07
N GLU A 204 -23.01 -13.81 -0.52
CA GLU A 204 -21.90 -13.19 -1.22
C GLU A 204 -21.23 -14.25 -2.09
N LEU A 205 -21.24 -14.03 -3.40
CA LEU A 205 -20.66 -14.92 -4.39
C LEU A 205 -19.41 -14.30 -4.99
N GLU A 206 -18.37 -15.11 -5.12
CA GLU A 206 -17.18 -14.76 -5.88
C GLU A 206 -16.96 -15.85 -6.94
N PHE A 207 -16.96 -15.42 -8.20
CA PHE A 207 -16.81 -16.31 -9.36
C PHE A 207 -15.34 -16.41 -9.75
N VAL A 208 -14.91 -17.59 -10.16
CA VAL A 208 -13.60 -17.79 -10.75
C VAL A 208 -13.78 -17.97 -12.24
N LEU A 209 -13.36 -16.96 -12.99
CA LEU A 209 -13.59 -16.87 -14.42
C LEU A 209 -12.33 -17.25 -15.18
N ARG A 210 -12.43 -18.13 -16.17
CA ARG A 210 -11.48 -18.23 -17.26
C ARG A 210 -11.80 -17.12 -18.25
N GLY A 211 -10.90 -16.15 -18.36
CA GLY A 211 -11.06 -14.90 -19.07
C GLY A 211 -11.13 -15.05 -20.59
N LEU A 212 -10.64 -14.04 -21.26
CA LEU A 212 -10.75 -13.94 -22.72
C LEU A 212 -10.22 -15.16 -23.46
N ARG A 213 -10.90 -15.50 -24.54
CA ARG A 213 -10.32 -16.28 -25.63
C ARG A 213 -9.49 -15.33 -26.48
N GLU A 214 -8.30 -15.77 -26.86
CA GLU A 214 -7.27 -14.90 -27.42
C GLU A 214 -6.69 -15.45 -28.72
N TYR A 215 -6.23 -14.55 -29.54
CA TYR A 215 -5.56 -14.88 -30.80
C TYR A 215 -4.08 -15.17 -30.55
N ASP A 216 -3.64 -16.36 -31.02
CA ASP A 216 -2.24 -16.77 -31.04
C ASP A 216 -1.77 -16.90 -32.50
N PRO A 217 -0.96 -15.99 -33.02
CA PRO A 217 -0.53 -15.99 -34.42
C PRO A 217 0.29 -17.24 -34.79
N ARG A 218 0.88 -17.94 -33.84
CA ARG A 218 1.55 -19.22 -34.07
C ARG A 218 0.60 -20.31 -34.54
N LYS A 219 -0.68 -20.18 -34.15
CA LYS A 219 -1.78 -21.10 -34.49
C LYS A 219 -2.60 -20.63 -35.70
N ASP A 220 -2.10 -19.66 -36.46
CA ASP A 220 -2.71 -19.14 -37.68
C ASP A 220 -1.86 -19.43 -38.91
N SER A 221 -2.31 -20.34 -39.77
CA SER A 221 -1.60 -20.73 -40.98
C SER A 221 -1.52 -19.64 -42.07
N THR A 222 -2.22 -18.51 -41.89
CA THR A 222 -2.15 -17.36 -42.79
C THR A 222 -1.05 -16.34 -42.43
N VAL A 223 -0.44 -16.54 -41.25
CA VAL A 223 0.66 -15.71 -40.76
C VAL A 223 1.99 -16.46 -41.02
N ALA A 224 2.99 -15.75 -41.47
CA ALA A 224 4.31 -16.33 -41.70
C ALA A 224 4.90 -16.93 -40.43
N GLY A 225 5.25 -18.21 -40.44
CA GLY A 225 5.73 -18.96 -39.26
C GLY A 225 4.63 -19.56 -38.39
N GLY A 226 3.37 -19.30 -38.66
CA GLY A 226 2.25 -19.88 -37.95
C GLY A 226 1.70 -21.14 -38.63
N SER A 227 1.02 -22.01 -37.86
CA SER A 227 0.39 -23.23 -38.33
C SER A 227 -0.87 -23.52 -37.51
N GLY A 228 -1.99 -23.77 -38.17
CA GLY A 228 -3.25 -24.10 -37.44
C GLY A 228 -4.47 -23.31 -37.92
N PRO A 229 -5.62 -23.53 -37.26
CA PRO A 229 -6.91 -23.03 -37.73
C PRO A 229 -7.29 -21.63 -37.25
N GLN A 230 -6.55 -21.04 -36.35
CA GLN A 230 -6.90 -19.70 -35.82
C GLN A 230 -6.86 -18.64 -36.93
N ARG A 231 -7.73 -17.65 -36.82
CA ARG A 231 -7.80 -16.50 -37.70
C ARG A 231 -8.08 -15.24 -36.90
N LEU A 232 -7.34 -14.16 -37.15
CA LEU A 232 -7.51 -12.88 -36.45
C LEU A 232 -8.96 -12.33 -36.53
N ASN A 233 -9.61 -12.48 -37.66
CA ASN A 233 -10.97 -12.00 -37.90
C ASN A 233 -12.06 -13.00 -37.52
N MET A 234 -11.71 -14.16 -36.94
CA MET A 234 -12.63 -15.22 -36.53
C MET A 234 -12.45 -15.58 -35.05
N PRO A 235 -12.98 -14.80 -34.10
CA PRO A 235 -12.83 -15.03 -32.66
C PRO A 235 -13.29 -16.42 -32.20
N SER A 236 -14.18 -17.07 -32.97
CA SER A 236 -14.61 -18.46 -32.67
C SER A 236 -13.46 -19.47 -32.74
N THR A 237 -12.37 -19.15 -33.43
CA THR A 237 -11.19 -20.00 -33.55
C THR A 237 -10.16 -19.77 -32.44
N TRP A 238 -10.32 -18.72 -31.63
CA TRP A 238 -9.42 -18.35 -30.56
C TRP A 238 -9.60 -19.28 -29.37
N VAL A 239 -8.58 -19.36 -28.53
CA VAL A 239 -8.57 -20.25 -27.36
C VAL A 239 -8.10 -19.48 -26.13
N HIS A 240 -8.53 -19.95 -24.98
CA HIS A 240 -8.05 -19.41 -23.70
C HIS A 240 -6.58 -19.79 -23.46
N THR A 241 -5.83 -18.91 -22.86
CA THR A 241 -4.43 -19.09 -22.48
C THR A 241 -4.11 -18.34 -21.20
N LYS A 242 -2.92 -18.60 -20.61
CA LYS A 242 -2.31 -17.84 -19.52
C LYS A 242 -0.94 -17.29 -19.92
N SER A 243 -0.59 -17.32 -21.20
CA SER A 243 0.71 -16.88 -21.69
C SER A 243 0.80 -15.35 -21.67
N PRO A 244 1.74 -14.75 -20.90
CA PRO A 244 1.91 -13.30 -20.86
C PRO A 244 2.15 -12.65 -22.22
N ALA A 245 2.91 -13.35 -23.09
CA ALA A 245 3.21 -12.85 -24.43
C ALA A 245 1.96 -12.83 -25.34
N VAL A 246 1.05 -13.81 -25.21
CA VAL A 246 -0.23 -13.80 -25.94
C VAL A 246 -1.14 -12.72 -25.41
N HIS A 247 -1.24 -12.58 -24.07
CA HIS A 247 -2.01 -11.50 -23.44
C HIS A 247 -1.54 -10.12 -23.91
N ARG A 248 -0.23 -9.90 -23.88
CA ARG A 248 0.38 -8.65 -24.33
C ARG A 248 0.04 -8.31 -25.79
N LEU A 249 0.12 -9.32 -26.69
CA LEU A 249 -0.26 -9.14 -28.10
C LEU A 249 -1.75 -8.76 -28.21
N ASN A 250 -2.63 -9.50 -27.56
CA ASN A 250 -4.07 -9.25 -27.65
C ASN A 250 -4.46 -7.92 -27.00
N TYR A 251 -3.76 -7.49 -25.97
CA TYR A 251 -3.91 -6.16 -25.40
C TYR A 251 -3.50 -5.06 -26.39
N GLN A 252 -2.42 -5.25 -27.12
CA GLN A 252 -2.01 -4.30 -28.17
C GLN A 252 -2.96 -4.25 -29.36
N LEU A 253 -3.51 -5.40 -29.77
CA LEU A 253 -4.56 -5.47 -30.79
C LEU A 253 -5.86 -4.82 -30.31
N GLY A 254 -6.14 -4.90 -29.03
CA GLY A 254 -7.27 -4.29 -28.34
C GLY A 254 -8.57 -5.08 -28.45
N LEU A 255 -9.30 -5.09 -27.35
CA LEU A 255 -10.68 -5.59 -27.29
C LEU A 255 -11.63 -4.58 -27.96
N ARG A 256 -12.38 -5.00 -28.97
CA ARG A 256 -13.27 -4.13 -29.73
C ARG A 256 -14.74 -4.41 -29.43
N ALA A 257 -15.53 -3.36 -29.36
CA ALA A 257 -16.98 -3.47 -29.29
C ALA A 257 -17.53 -4.13 -30.55
N LEU A 258 -18.37 -5.15 -30.38
CA LEU A 258 -18.90 -5.98 -31.49
C LEU A 258 -19.73 -5.17 -32.51
N ILE A 259 -20.44 -4.13 -32.09
CA ILE A 259 -21.32 -3.34 -32.95
C ILE A 259 -20.57 -2.15 -33.57
N SER A 260 -19.87 -1.37 -32.75
CA SER A 260 -19.23 -0.13 -33.21
C SER A 260 -17.83 -0.31 -33.75
N GLY A 261 -17.18 -1.45 -33.48
CA GLY A 261 -15.78 -1.70 -33.82
C GLY A 261 -14.78 -0.84 -33.03
N ARG A 262 -15.28 0.03 -32.12
CA ARG A 262 -14.43 0.88 -31.29
C ARG A 262 -13.62 0.04 -30.31
N THR A 263 -12.37 0.38 -30.12
CA THR A 263 -11.53 -0.22 -29.08
C THR A 263 -12.08 0.16 -27.69
N LEU A 264 -12.36 -0.83 -26.88
CA LEU A 264 -12.83 -0.67 -25.49
C LEU A 264 -11.66 -0.71 -24.52
N ILE A 265 -10.73 -1.65 -24.71
CA ILE A 265 -9.57 -1.88 -23.85
C ILE A 265 -8.38 -2.19 -24.75
N GLY A 266 -7.20 -1.66 -24.41
CA GLY A 266 -5.95 -1.88 -25.14
C GLY A 266 -5.63 -0.79 -26.16
N GLU A 267 -4.50 -0.96 -26.85
CA GLU A 267 -3.94 0.09 -27.72
C GLU A 267 -4.62 0.19 -29.09
N GLY A 268 -5.28 -0.88 -29.56
CA GLY A 268 -5.98 -0.91 -30.85
C GLY A 268 -5.05 -0.96 -32.07
N LYS A 269 -3.81 -1.41 -31.91
CA LYS A 269 -2.83 -1.58 -32.99
C LYS A 269 -3.27 -2.60 -34.03
N SER A 270 -2.80 -2.46 -35.26
CA SER A 270 -2.90 -3.48 -36.31
C SER A 270 -1.72 -4.45 -36.21
N LEU A 271 -1.84 -5.65 -36.78
CA LEU A 271 -0.72 -6.59 -36.87
C LEU A 271 0.49 -6.02 -37.63
N GLY A 272 0.28 -5.10 -38.58
CA GLY A 272 1.36 -4.43 -39.32
C GLY A 272 2.20 -3.46 -38.48
N GLN A 273 1.76 -3.12 -37.27
CA GLN A 273 2.48 -2.28 -36.31
C GLN A 273 3.20 -3.11 -35.24
N ILE A 274 3.17 -4.43 -35.35
CA ILE A 274 3.71 -5.38 -34.37
C ILE A 274 4.82 -6.20 -34.98
N ASP A 275 5.95 -6.32 -34.27
CA ASP A 275 7.05 -7.21 -34.66
C ASP A 275 6.71 -8.65 -34.21
N LEU A 276 5.96 -9.36 -35.07
CA LEU A 276 5.50 -10.71 -34.78
C LEU A 276 6.63 -11.70 -34.51
N ALA A 277 7.81 -11.49 -35.11
CA ALA A 277 8.95 -12.39 -34.92
C ALA A 277 9.38 -12.43 -33.44
N THR A 278 9.43 -11.26 -32.79
CA THR A 278 9.76 -11.18 -31.36
C THR A 278 8.67 -11.80 -30.49
N TYR A 279 7.40 -11.62 -30.86
CA TYR A 279 6.28 -12.26 -30.17
C TYR A 279 6.30 -13.78 -30.28
N PHE A 280 6.65 -14.34 -31.44
CA PHE A 280 6.77 -15.79 -31.59
C PHE A 280 7.82 -16.37 -30.66
N VAL A 281 8.98 -15.70 -30.56
CA VAL A 281 10.03 -16.09 -29.61
C VAL A 281 9.51 -16.02 -28.17
N ALA A 282 8.88 -14.90 -27.80
CA ALA A 282 8.38 -14.71 -26.44
C ALA A 282 7.30 -15.74 -26.07
N MET A 283 6.36 -16.00 -26.96
CA MET A 283 5.32 -17.01 -26.77
C MET A 283 5.90 -18.42 -26.62
N ASN A 284 6.92 -18.76 -27.42
CA ASN A 284 7.59 -20.05 -27.31
C ASN A 284 8.35 -20.19 -25.98
N VAL A 285 9.05 -19.15 -25.56
CA VAL A 285 9.72 -19.09 -24.25
C VAL A 285 8.72 -19.27 -23.11
N CYS A 286 7.58 -18.55 -23.15
CA CYS A 286 6.56 -18.69 -22.11
C CYS A 286 6.02 -20.12 -22.03
N ASP A 287 5.84 -20.80 -23.17
CA ASP A 287 5.29 -22.15 -23.23
C ASP A 287 6.33 -23.26 -23.01
N THR A 288 7.65 -22.94 -23.00
CA THR A 288 8.71 -23.92 -22.69
C THR A 288 8.51 -24.46 -21.28
N LEU A 289 8.70 -25.76 -21.12
CA LEU A 289 8.62 -26.42 -19.81
C LEU A 289 9.96 -26.31 -19.10
N ARG A 290 9.93 -25.89 -17.83
CA ARG A 290 11.07 -25.95 -16.93
C ARG A 290 11.33 -27.37 -16.41
N ALA A 291 12.42 -27.57 -15.68
CA ALA A 291 12.81 -28.88 -15.13
C ALA A 291 11.68 -29.49 -14.25
N ASN A 292 10.88 -28.69 -13.59
CA ASN A 292 9.72 -29.14 -12.79
C ASN A 292 8.47 -29.49 -13.61
N GLY A 293 8.53 -29.45 -14.94
CA GLY A 293 7.42 -29.76 -15.86
C GLY A 293 6.36 -28.67 -15.99
N LYS A 294 6.53 -27.54 -15.34
CA LYS A 294 5.64 -26.37 -15.46
C LYS A 294 6.12 -25.45 -16.58
N LYS A 295 5.20 -24.64 -17.13
CA LYS A 295 5.56 -23.62 -18.10
C LYS A 295 6.48 -22.57 -17.46
N THR A 296 7.34 -21.97 -18.28
CA THR A 296 8.28 -20.96 -17.80
C THR A 296 7.57 -19.74 -17.27
N TYR A 297 6.54 -19.25 -17.99
CA TYR A 297 5.82 -18.06 -17.58
C TYR A 297 4.32 -18.21 -17.82
N GLU A 298 3.54 -17.88 -16.79
CA GLU A 298 2.09 -17.71 -16.86
C GLU A 298 1.68 -16.50 -16.04
N CYS A 299 0.63 -15.81 -16.48
CA CYS A 299 0.02 -14.73 -15.70
C CYS A 299 -1.49 -14.63 -15.91
N SER A 300 -2.10 -13.85 -15.06
CA SER A 300 -3.51 -13.48 -15.17
C SER A 300 -3.67 -12.03 -14.71
N LEU A 301 -4.51 -11.27 -15.40
CA LEU A 301 -4.64 -9.85 -15.15
C LEU A 301 -6.04 -9.33 -15.48
N PHE A 302 -6.69 -8.67 -14.52
CA PHE A 302 -7.83 -7.81 -14.78
C PHE A 302 -7.35 -6.46 -15.32
N VAL A 303 -7.92 -6.03 -16.42
CA VAL A 303 -7.59 -4.77 -17.07
C VAL A 303 -8.85 -3.95 -17.26
N SER A 304 -8.78 -2.68 -16.89
CA SER A 304 -9.84 -1.68 -17.08
C SER A 304 -9.53 -0.74 -18.25
N GLY A 305 -10.56 -0.21 -18.87
CA GLY A 305 -10.42 0.80 -19.92
C GLY A 305 -9.74 2.10 -19.48
N ASP A 306 -9.69 2.35 -18.16
CA ASP A 306 -9.05 3.54 -17.57
C ASP A 306 -7.59 3.29 -17.14
N ASP A 307 -7.10 2.06 -17.28
CA ASP A 307 -5.74 1.73 -16.88
C ASP A 307 -4.72 2.35 -17.85
N ASP A 308 -3.57 2.75 -17.31
CA ASP A 308 -2.47 3.26 -18.14
C ASP A 308 -1.87 2.13 -18.99
N HIS A 309 -1.81 2.34 -20.30
CA HIS A 309 -1.29 1.34 -21.23
C HIS A 309 0.13 0.89 -20.92
N THR A 310 0.97 1.79 -20.43
CA THR A 310 2.37 1.49 -20.09
C THR A 310 2.45 0.56 -18.88
N GLU A 311 1.62 0.82 -17.86
CA GLU A 311 1.57 -0.02 -16.66
C GLU A 311 1.00 -1.42 -16.96
N VAL A 312 -0.05 -1.51 -17.79
CA VAL A 312 -0.60 -2.81 -18.20
C VAL A 312 0.42 -3.64 -18.98
N LEU A 313 1.08 -3.02 -19.99
CA LEU A 313 2.12 -3.71 -20.76
C LEU A 313 3.28 -4.14 -19.86
N LYS A 314 3.68 -3.29 -18.92
CA LYS A 314 4.73 -3.61 -17.95
C LYS A 314 4.37 -4.81 -17.06
N GLN A 315 3.11 -4.94 -16.64
CA GLN A 315 2.68 -6.10 -15.84
C GLN A 315 2.80 -7.41 -16.63
N PHE A 316 2.49 -7.40 -17.93
CA PHE A 316 2.74 -8.57 -18.80
C PHE A 316 4.24 -8.80 -19.00
N ASP A 317 5.03 -7.74 -19.18
CA ASP A 317 6.48 -7.82 -19.33
C ASP A 317 7.14 -8.35 -18.05
N ASP A 318 6.72 -7.87 -16.87
CA ASP A 318 7.21 -8.33 -15.56
C ASP A 318 6.86 -9.81 -15.31
N ALA A 319 5.70 -10.28 -15.77
CA ALA A 319 5.28 -11.68 -15.63
C ALA A 319 6.10 -12.67 -16.48
N MET A 320 6.87 -12.20 -17.45
CA MET A 320 7.79 -13.02 -18.24
C MET A 320 9.25 -12.56 -18.13
N ALA A 321 9.58 -11.81 -17.08
CA ALA A 321 10.90 -11.19 -16.86
C ALA A 321 11.43 -10.45 -18.12
N GLY A 322 10.52 -10.00 -18.96
CA GLY A 322 10.78 -9.40 -20.27
C GLY A 322 10.68 -7.89 -20.25
N TYR A 323 10.76 -7.31 -21.43
CA TYR A 323 10.57 -5.87 -21.65
C TYR A 323 10.10 -5.57 -23.07
N GLY A 324 9.32 -4.49 -23.18
CA GLY A 324 8.83 -4.00 -24.46
C GLY A 324 9.94 -3.46 -25.36
N LEU A 325 9.74 -3.62 -26.65
CA LEU A 325 10.64 -3.22 -27.68
C LEU A 325 9.91 -2.32 -28.70
N ASN A 326 10.55 -1.24 -29.11
CA ASN A 326 10.06 -0.42 -30.21
C ASN A 326 11.15 -0.32 -31.29
N ARG A 327 11.00 -1.13 -32.32
CA ARG A 327 12.00 -1.28 -33.36
C ARG A 327 11.42 -0.81 -34.70
N ARG A 328 12.02 0.24 -35.30
CA ARG A 328 11.62 0.78 -36.63
C ARG A 328 10.10 1.09 -36.71
N GLY A 329 9.51 1.56 -35.63
CA GLY A 329 8.08 1.83 -35.55
C GLY A 329 7.19 0.64 -35.30
N LEU A 330 7.74 -0.57 -35.15
CA LEU A 330 7.04 -1.78 -34.76
C LEU A 330 7.18 -2.02 -33.27
N SER A 331 6.08 -2.42 -32.65
CA SER A 331 6.06 -2.82 -31.24
C SER A 331 6.38 -4.30 -31.12
N GLY A 332 7.41 -4.62 -30.34
CA GLY A 332 7.85 -5.97 -30.05
C GLY A 332 7.98 -6.24 -28.57
N VAL A 333 8.52 -7.41 -28.22
CA VAL A 333 8.80 -7.83 -26.85
C VAL A 333 9.99 -8.79 -26.82
N ILE A 334 10.78 -8.68 -25.75
CA ILE A 334 11.87 -9.60 -25.46
C ILE A 334 11.50 -10.35 -24.17
N PRO A 335 11.41 -11.68 -24.21
CA PRO A 335 11.17 -12.49 -23.01
C PRO A 335 12.43 -12.62 -22.16
N GLY A 336 12.27 -12.87 -20.89
CA GLY A 336 13.36 -13.25 -20.00
C GLY A 336 13.83 -14.67 -20.27
N ALA A 337 14.83 -14.80 -21.11
CA ALA A 337 15.45 -16.08 -21.47
C ALA A 337 16.91 -15.90 -21.87
N PRO A 338 17.75 -16.92 -21.69
CA PRO A 338 19.12 -16.86 -22.18
C PRO A 338 19.14 -16.80 -23.71
N GLN A 339 20.04 -15.99 -24.26
CA GLN A 339 20.25 -15.86 -25.69
C GLN A 339 21.71 -16.20 -26.02
N ILE A 340 21.95 -16.63 -27.25
CA ILE A 340 23.30 -16.81 -27.76
C ILE A 340 23.75 -15.43 -28.27
N PRO A 341 24.88 -14.86 -27.78
CA PRO A 341 25.39 -13.61 -28.29
C PRO A 341 25.60 -13.66 -29.83
N VAL A 342 25.04 -12.67 -30.53
CA VAL A 342 25.09 -12.64 -32.01
C VAL A 342 26.44 -12.18 -32.54
N ARG A 343 27.18 -11.42 -31.72
CA ARG A 343 28.46 -10.85 -32.16
C ARG A 343 29.35 -10.46 -30.97
N ASP A 344 30.67 -10.47 -31.24
CA ASP A 344 31.66 -9.94 -30.28
C ASP A 344 32.01 -8.48 -30.63
N LEU A 345 31.90 -7.60 -29.66
CA LEU A 345 32.26 -6.18 -29.78
C LEU A 345 33.75 -6.02 -29.45
N THR A 346 34.54 -5.75 -30.49
CA THR A 346 35.98 -5.62 -30.36
C THR A 346 36.41 -4.14 -30.23
N ALA A 347 37.64 -3.90 -29.84
CA ALA A 347 38.20 -2.54 -29.78
C ALA A 347 38.19 -1.83 -31.15
N ALA A 348 38.30 -2.59 -32.27
CA ALA A 348 38.25 -2.07 -33.62
C ALA A 348 36.85 -1.58 -34.03
N ASP A 349 35.81 -2.03 -33.35
CA ASP A 349 34.42 -1.62 -33.61
C ASP A 349 34.02 -0.36 -32.84
N ILE A 350 34.89 0.15 -31.94
CA ILE A 350 34.61 1.34 -31.12
C ILE A 350 35.44 2.50 -31.64
N PRO A 351 34.81 3.55 -32.16
CA PRO A 351 35.51 4.75 -32.63
C PRO A 351 36.31 5.43 -31.48
N ILE A 352 37.56 5.80 -31.76
CA ILE A 352 38.46 6.40 -30.77
C ILE A 352 38.04 7.86 -30.48
N ASP A 353 37.46 8.52 -31.47
CA ASP A 353 37.06 9.94 -31.41
C ASP A 353 35.74 10.18 -30.64
N ARG A 354 35.15 9.14 -30.07
CA ARG A 354 33.86 9.26 -29.38
C ARG A 354 33.94 8.70 -27.93
N ALA A 355 33.41 9.49 -27.04
CA ALA A 355 33.36 9.09 -25.61
C ALA A 355 32.45 7.88 -25.42
N LYS A 356 32.86 6.98 -24.56
CA LYS A 356 32.07 5.85 -24.03
C LYS A 356 31.89 6.04 -22.53
N ASP A 357 30.72 5.69 -22.05
CA ASP A 357 30.43 5.64 -20.63
C ASP A 357 30.24 4.19 -20.21
N VAL A 358 30.87 3.75 -19.12
CA VAL A 358 30.83 2.37 -18.68
C VAL A 358 30.76 2.32 -17.17
N GLN A 359 29.64 1.85 -16.69
CA GLN A 359 29.42 1.56 -15.29
C GLN A 359 29.41 0.04 -15.09
N PHE A 360 30.49 -0.52 -14.54
CA PHE A 360 30.62 -1.98 -14.38
C PHE A 360 29.80 -2.55 -13.22
N ARG A 361 29.34 -1.72 -12.31
CA ARG A 361 28.48 -2.12 -11.19
C ARG A 361 27.47 -1.01 -10.94
N PRO A 362 26.24 -1.36 -10.58
CA PRO A 362 25.26 -0.37 -10.18
C PRO A 362 25.72 0.37 -8.92
N SER A 363 25.21 1.57 -8.73
CA SER A 363 25.48 2.35 -7.52
C SER A 363 25.06 1.57 -6.27
N ALA A 364 25.64 1.90 -5.14
CA ALA A 364 25.28 1.26 -3.88
C ALA A 364 23.80 1.48 -3.52
N PHE A 365 23.17 2.54 -4.03
CA PHE A 365 21.74 2.84 -3.81
C PHE A 365 20.81 2.00 -4.68
N GLU A 366 21.25 1.56 -5.86
CA GLU A 366 20.45 0.76 -6.80
C GLU A 366 20.54 -0.74 -6.54
N ARG A 367 21.52 -1.19 -5.76
CA ARG A 367 21.72 -2.59 -5.43
C ARG A 367 20.97 -2.98 -4.18
N PHE A 368 20.29 -4.11 -4.25
CA PHE A 368 19.74 -4.81 -3.09
C PHE A 368 20.39 -6.20 -2.96
N ASN A 369 20.42 -6.73 -1.76
CA ASN A 369 20.97 -8.04 -1.43
C ASN A 369 20.01 -8.90 -0.60
N HIS A 370 18.78 -8.41 -0.41
CA HIS A 370 17.68 -9.14 0.17
C HIS A 370 16.41 -8.72 -0.56
N LEU A 371 15.79 -9.67 -1.27
CA LEU A 371 14.60 -9.41 -2.08
C LEU A 371 13.44 -10.24 -1.57
N SER A 372 12.38 -9.59 -1.16
CA SER A 372 11.08 -10.19 -0.81
C SER A 372 10.05 -9.89 -1.90
N GLY A 373 8.93 -10.58 -1.88
CA GLY A 373 7.84 -10.32 -2.81
C GLY A 373 6.60 -11.11 -2.44
N GLN A 374 5.51 -10.80 -3.12
CA GLN A 374 4.22 -11.47 -2.98
C GLN A 374 3.70 -11.92 -4.34
N PHE A 375 2.86 -12.96 -4.31
CA PHE A 375 2.11 -13.45 -5.47
C PHE A 375 0.66 -13.73 -5.06
N THR A 376 -0.24 -13.92 -6.00
CA THR A 376 -1.64 -14.27 -5.69
C THR A 376 -1.79 -15.78 -5.59
N SER A 377 -2.05 -16.30 -4.40
CA SER A 377 -2.21 -17.73 -4.17
C SER A 377 -3.64 -18.20 -4.38
N ILE A 378 -3.86 -19.15 -5.29
CA ILE A 378 -5.15 -19.82 -5.49
C ILE A 378 -5.53 -20.62 -4.23
N GLU A 379 -4.55 -21.22 -3.55
CA GLU A 379 -4.75 -22.02 -2.35
C GLU A 379 -5.17 -21.16 -1.16
N SER A 380 -4.64 -19.95 -1.04
CA SER A 380 -5.06 -18.94 -0.06
C SER A 380 -6.30 -18.16 -0.50
N MET A 381 -7.21 -18.78 -1.24
CA MET A 381 -8.44 -18.13 -1.73
C MET A 381 -8.20 -16.85 -2.53
N TRP A 382 -7.15 -16.84 -3.36
CA TRP A 382 -6.75 -15.69 -4.19
C TRP A 382 -6.21 -14.48 -3.40
N ASN A 383 -5.76 -14.68 -2.17
CA ASN A 383 -5.10 -13.64 -1.40
C ASN A 383 -3.61 -13.56 -1.76
N PRO A 384 -2.99 -12.38 -1.59
CA PRO A 384 -1.55 -12.25 -1.69
C PRO A 384 -0.85 -13.11 -0.64
N GLU A 385 0.15 -13.87 -1.08
CA GLU A 385 1.03 -14.70 -0.24
C GLU A 385 2.48 -14.29 -0.44
N SER A 386 3.27 -14.38 0.62
CA SER A 386 4.68 -14.04 0.58
C SER A 386 5.50 -15.12 -0.09
N LEU A 387 6.39 -14.72 -0.98
CA LEU A 387 7.41 -15.58 -1.55
C LEU A 387 8.57 -15.79 -0.56
N LYS A 388 9.30 -16.88 -0.73
CA LYS A 388 10.54 -17.11 0.02
C LYS A 388 11.54 -16.00 -0.34
N PRO A 389 12.03 -15.21 0.64
CA PRO A 389 12.99 -14.16 0.35
C PRO A 389 14.26 -14.70 -0.31
N VAL A 390 14.75 -13.97 -1.31
CA VAL A 390 15.99 -14.32 -2.01
C VAL A 390 17.12 -13.45 -1.48
N TYR A 391 18.14 -14.08 -0.92
CA TYR A 391 19.36 -13.41 -0.44
C TYR A 391 20.55 -14.35 -0.52
N VAL A 392 21.74 -13.78 -0.65
CA VAL A 392 23.01 -14.49 -0.61
C VAL A 392 23.89 -13.84 0.46
N ASN A 393 24.30 -14.62 1.46
CA ASN A 393 25.09 -14.10 2.58
C ASN A 393 26.41 -13.46 2.14
N ALA A 394 27.04 -13.99 1.07
CA ALA A 394 28.26 -13.40 0.49
C ALA A 394 28.00 -12.00 -0.09
N ASP A 395 26.81 -11.76 -0.67
CA ASP A 395 26.43 -10.47 -1.21
C ASP A 395 26.19 -9.47 -0.08
N ILE A 396 25.53 -9.90 1.01
CA ILE A 396 25.30 -9.06 2.20
C ILE A 396 26.66 -8.67 2.81
N ALA A 397 27.59 -9.62 2.93
CA ALA A 397 28.94 -9.35 3.43
C ALA A 397 29.72 -8.41 2.52
N ALA A 398 29.62 -8.57 1.21
CA ALA A 398 30.27 -7.71 0.22
C ALA A 398 29.72 -6.27 0.21
N ASP A 399 28.44 -6.10 0.49
CA ASP A 399 27.79 -4.79 0.56
C ASP A 399 27.91 -4.13 1.95
N GLY A 400 28.39 -4.86 2.96
CA GLY A 400 28.65 -4.39 4.34
C GLY A 400 27.37 -4.14 5.17
N ARG A 401 26.16 -4.26 4.57
CA ARG A 401 24.87 -4.10 5.24
C ARG A 401 23.75 -4.82 4.49
N ASN A 402 22.69 -5.14 5.18
CA ASN A 402 21.46 -5.65 4.53
C ASN A 402 20.75 -4.50 3.79
N ARG A 403 20.38 -4.74 2.53
CA ARG A 403 19.66 -3.83 1.63
C ARG A 403 18.42 -4.54 1.12
N GLN A 404 17.35 -4.38 1.87
CA GLN A 404 16.09 -5.08 1.58
C GLN A 404 15.23 -4.25 0.65
N THR A 405 14.57 -4.93 -0.29
CA THR A 405 13.50 -4.38 -1.13
C THR A 405 12.44 -5.44 -1.39
N SER A 406 11.28 -5.03 -1.91
CA SER A 406 10.19 -5.93 -2.27
C SER A 406 9.76 -5.70 -3.73
N ILE A 407 9.51 -6.80 -4.45
CA ILE A 407 8.94 -6.79 -5.80
C ILE A 407 7.80 -7.80 -5.83
N ASP A 408 6.58 -7.33 -6.10
CA ASP A 408 5.39 -8.15 -6.07
C ASP A 408 4.98 -8.60 -7.47
N PHE A 409 4.57 -9.86 -7.60
CA PHE A 409 4.09 -10.49 -8.83
C PHE A 409 2.63 -10.92 -8.69
N LEU A 410 1.76 -9.98 -8.31
CA LEU A 410 0.34 -10.27 -8.04
C LEU A 410 -0.44 -10.77 -9.25
N GLN A 411 0.07 -10.57 -10.46
CA GLN A 411 -0.46 -11.11 -11.71
C GLN A 411 -0.08 -12.58 -11.95
N VAL A 412 0.75 -13.18 -11.10
CA VAL A 412 1.17 -14.58 -11.18
C VAL A 412 0.49 -15.38 -10.09
N THR A 413 -0.10 -16.52 -10.45
CA THR A 413 -0.86 -17.37 -9.51
C THR A 413 -0.15 -18.66 -9.14
N ASP A 414 0.93 -19.00 -9.85
CA ASP A 414 1.74 -20.18 -9.55
C ASP A 414 2.97 -19.79 -8.71
N PRO A 415 3.15 -20.38 -7.52
CA PRO A 415 4.24 -20.03 -6.62
C PRO A 415 5.63 -20.32 -7.20
N ASP A 416 5.78 -21.38 -8.01
CA ASP A 416 7.06 -21.75 -8.64
C ASP A 416 7.48 -20.72 -9.69
N ILE A 417 6.51 -20.22 -10.48
CA ILE A 417 6.76 -19.19 -11.48
C ILE A 417 7.09 -17.87 -10.80
N ALA A 418 6.34 -17.50 -9.76
CA ALA A 418 6.57 -16.26 -9.02
C ALA A 418 7.93 -16.26 -8.31
N GLN A 419 8.31 -17.38 -7.69
CA GLN A 419 9.62 -17.56 -7.06
C GLN A 419 10.75 -17.50 -8.09
N TYR A 420 10.57 -18.10 -9.26
CA TYR A 420 11.53 -18.02 -10.36
C TYR A 420 11.75 -16.57 -10.82
N LEU A 421 10.66 -15.81 -11.02
CA LEU A 421 10.73 -14.39 -11.36
C LEU A 421 11.48 -13.59 -10.30
N LEU A 422 11.24 -13.86 -9.01
CA LEU A 422 11.92 -13.20 -7.90
C LEU A 422 13.44 -13.45 -7.96
N ASN A 423 13.86 -14.70 -8.22
CA ASN A 423 15.27 -15.07 -8.38
C ASN A 423 15.92 -14.39 -9.59
N ILE A 424 15.20 -14.33 -10.73
CA ILE A 424 15.67 -13.60 -11.92
C ILE A 424 15.92 -12.13 -11.58
N ARG A 425 14.98 -11.46 -10.91
CA ARG A 425 15.11 -10.04 -10.54
C ARG A 425 16.28 -9.82 -9.58
N TYR A 426 16.49 -10.72 -8.62
CA TYR A 426 17.66 -10.66 -7.73
C TYR A 426 18.97 -10.75 -8.53
N ARG A 427 19.12 -11.77 -9.38
CA ARG A 427 20.33 -12.02 -10.17
C ARG A 427 20.59 -10.88 -11.16
N GLN A 428 19.55 -10.35 -11.83
CA GLN A 428 19.65 -9.18 -12.71
C GLN A 428 20.19 -7.94 -11.97
N ASN A 429 19.68 -7.68 -10.76
CA ASN A 429 20.14 -6.53 -9.98
C ASN A 429 21.59 -6.68 -9.54
N ARG A 430 22.04 -7.90 -9.19
CA ARG A 430 23.41 -8.14 -8.76
C ARG A 430 24.42 -7.99 -9.90
N MET A 431 24.06 -8.28 -11.13
CA MET A 431 24.92 -8.03 -12.30
C MET A 431 25.02 -6.56 -12.63
N GLY A 432 23.94 -5.90 -12.93
CA GLY A 432 23.70 -4.48 -13.03
C GLY A 432 24.68 -3.57 -13.79
N GLY A 433 25.64 -4.11 -14.52
CA GLY A 433 26.55 -3.33 -15.35
C GLY A 433 25.79 -2.62 -16.49
N LYS A 434 26.11 -1.37 -16.75
CA LYS A 434 25.54 -0.56 -17.84
C LYS A 434 26.66 0.07 -18.66
N ALA A 435 26.47 0.20 -19.97
CA ALA A 435 27.43 0.88 -20.80
C ALA A 435 26.73 1.62 -21.96
N THR A 436 27.20 2.81 -22.24
CA THR A 436 26.82 3.54 -23.47
C THR A 436 28.06 3.60 -24.36
N VAL A 437 28.00 2.87 -25.48
CA VAL A 437 29.17 2.64 -26.32
C VAL A 437 28.87 3.09 -27.75
N PRO A 438 29.60 4.05 -28.30
CA PRO A 438 29.58 4.35 -29.72
C PRO A 438 30.22 3.18 -30.49
N VAL A 439 29.60 2.80 -31.60
CA VAL A 439 30.09 1.69 -32.44
C VAL A 439 30.26 2.09 -33.88
N SER A 440 31.10 1.35 -34.60
CA SER A 440 31.26 1.50 -36.03
C SER A 440 29.95 1.22 -36.78
N ARG A 441 29.73 1.86 -37.94
CA ARG A 441 28.54 1.60 -38.76
C ARG A 441 28.40 0.12 -39.12
N ARG A 442 29.52 -0.52 -39.41
CA ARG A 442 29.54 -1.94 -39.77
C ARG A 442 29.02 -2.83 -38.62
N PHE A 443 29.44 -2.54 -37.43
CA PHE A 443 28.98 -3.29 -36.22
C PHE A 443 27.53 -2.92 -35.93
N GLY A 444 27.21 -1.65 -35.81
CA GLY A 444 25.90 -1.18 -35.39
C GLY A 444 24.75 -1.54 -36.32
N LEU A 445 25.02 -1.67 -37.67
CA LEU A 445 24.01 -2.13 -38.62
C LEU A 445 23.84 -3.66 -38.64
N ALA A 446 24.78 -4.40 -38.04
CA ALA A 446 24.75 -5.85 -37.98
C ALA A 446 24.09 -6.39 -36.69
N VAL A 447 23.75 -5.52 -35.74
CA VAL A 447 23.09 -5.87 -34.47
C VAL A 447 21.82 -5.05 -34.31
N GLN A 448 20.91 -5.56 -33.46
CA GLN A 448 19.62 -4.92 -33.21
C GLN A 448 19.36 -4.81 -31.72
N GLU A 449 18.47 -3.93 -31.35
CA GLU A 449 17.94 -3.82 -30.00
C GLU A 449 17.32 -5.14 -29.56
N GLY A 450 17.63 -5.56 -28.33
CA GLY A 450 17.16 -6.83 -27.75
C GLY A 450 18.07 -8.02 -28.00
N GLU A 451 19.11 -7.92 -28.80
CA GLU A 451 20.10 -8.97 -29.02
C GLU A 451 21.21 -8.92 -27.96
N TRP A 452 21.80 -10.06 -27.68
CA TRP A 452 22.98 -10.15 -26.85
C TRP A 452 24.25 -10.06 -27.70
N ILE A 453 25.25 -9.38 -27.16
CA ILE A 453 26.60 -9.31 -27.70
C ILE A 453 27.60 -9.65 -26.61
N THR A 454 28.79 -10.11 -27.00
CA THR A 454 29.91 -10.22 -26.06
C THR A 454 30.77 -8.96 -26.12
N TRP A 455 31.20 -8.50 -24.96
CA TRP A 455 32.15 -7.39 -24.85
C TRP A 455 32.95 -7.52 -23.55
N ARG A 456 34.28 -7.45 -23.66
CA ARG A 456 35.20 -7.58 -22.50
C ARG A 456 34.99 -8.87 -21.71
N GLY A 457 34.71 -9.98 -22.38
CA GLY A 457 34.50 -11.28 -21.74
C GLY A 457 33.17 -11.46 -21.02
N LYS A 458 32.23 -10.50 -21.18
CA LYS A 458 30.88 -10.55 -20.61
C LYS A 458 29.82 -10.51 -21.69
N SER A 459 28.65 -11.02 -21.40
CA SER A 459 27.45 -10.87 -22.24
C SER A 459 26.72 -9.58 -21.91
N TRP A 460 26.28 -8.88 -22.93
CA TRP A 460 25.56 -7.64 -22.83
C TRP A 460 24.32 -7.69 -23.70
N LEU A 461 23.22 -7.25 -23.14
CA LEU A 461 21.99 -7.01 -23.88
C LEU A 461 22.02 -5.62 -24.48
N ILE A 462 21.70 -5.47 -25.74
CA ILE A 462 21.48 -4.19 -26.38
C ILE A 462 20.10 -3.68 -25.94
N SER A 463 20.08 -2.84 -24.91
CA SER A 463 18.84 -2.28 -24.38
C SER A 463 18.30 -1.15 -25.24
N GLU A 464 19.18 -0.46 -25.98
CA GLU A 464 18.78 0.61 -26.89
C GLU A 464 19.80 0.77 -28.00
N TRP A 465 19.31 1.00 -29.21
CA TRP A 465 20.07 1.28 -30.39
C TRP A 465 19.71 2.67 -30.92
N ARG A 466 20.70 3.56 -31.01
CA ARG A 466 20.50 4.95 -31.48
C ARG A 466 21.38 5.22 -32.67
N ALA A 467 20.83 5.87 -33.68
CA ALA A 467 21.59 6.47 -34.75
C ALA A 467 21.27 7.97 -34.84
N ASP A 468 22.28 8.78 -35.03
CA ASP A 468 22.08 10.20 -35.32
C ASP A 468 21.88 10.45 -36.84
N ASP A 469 21.68 11.71 -37.20
CA ASP A 469 21.49 12.17 -38.58
C ASP A 469 22.66 11.86 -39.53
N ARG A 470 23.85 11.60 -38.95
CA ARG A 470 25.06 11.18 -39.65
C ARG A 470 25.28 9.68 -39.65
N LEU A 471 24.30 8.90 -39.26
CA LEU A 471 24.40 7.45 -39.09
C LEU A 471 25.55 7.02 -38.14
N ARG A 472 25.82 7.81 -37.10
CA ARG A 472 26.70 7.43 -36.02
C ARG A 472 25.89 6.67 -35.02
N ILE A 473 26.25 5.41 -34.79
CA ILE A 473 25.48 4.48 -33.97
C ILE A 473 26.07 4.46 -32.56
N THR A 474 25.19 4.47 -31.59
CA THR A 474 25.49 4.32 -30.18
C THR A 474 24.60 3.23 -29.60
N LEU A 475 25.18 2.29 -28.89
CA LEU A 475 24.46 1.22 -28.19
C LEU A 475 24.42 1.51 -26.70
N VAL A 476 23.24 1.35 -26.08
CA VAL A 476 23.11 1.25 -24.64
C VAL A 476 23.06 -0.23 -24.29
N LEU A 477 23.96 -0.64 -23.43
CA LEU A 477 24.19 -2.03 -23.08
C LEU A 477 23.87 -2.26 -21.60
N SER A 478 23.16 -3.35 -21.31
CA SER A 478 22.94 -3.84 -19.96
C SER A 478 23.63 -5.19 -19.79
N GLU A 479 24.42 -5.34 -18.74
CA GLU A 479 25.10 -6.60 -18.46
C GLU A 479 24.08 -7.71 -18.23
N THR A 480 24.31 -8.86 -18.81
CA THR A 480 23.43 -10.03 -18.72
C THR A 480 24.25 -11.34 -18.70
N SER A 481 23.62 -12.43 -18.35
CA SER A 481 24.21 -13.75 -18.40
C SER A 481 23.12 -14.82 -18.45
N ALA A 482 23.44 -15.98 -19.04
CA ALA A 482 22.55 -17.13 -19.00
C ALA A 482 22.24 -17.59 -17.56
N ALA A 483 23.17 -17.42 -16.63
CA ALA A 483 23.02 -17.78 -15.23
C ALA A 483 21.91 -16.99 -14.49
N ILE A 484 21.45 -15.86 -15.05
CA ILE A 484 20.30 -15.14 -14.51
C ILE A 484 19.03 -16.00 -14.55
N TYR A 485 18.89 -16.80 -15.60
CA TYR A 485 17.73 -17.62 -15.91
C TYR A 485 17.89 -19.08 -15.49
N ASP A 486 18.87 -19.36 -14.65
CA ASP A 486 19.08 -20.69 -14.11
C ASP A 486 17.90 -21.09 -13.21
N ASP A 487 17.42 -22.33 -13.40
CA ASP A 487 16.24 -22.89 -12.72
C ASP A 487 16.62 -23.89 -11.60
N ASP A 488 17.91 -24.12 -11.39
CA ASP A 488 18.40 -25.02 -10.35
C ASP A 488 18.13 -24.43 -8.95
N ASP A 489 17.74 -25.27 -8.01
CA ASP A 489 17.54 -24.97 -6.59
C ASP A 489 16.46 -23.89 -6.28
N ILE A 490 15.48 -23.72 -7.15
CA ILE A 490 14.37 -22.78 -6.89
C ILE A 490 13.23 -23.53 -6.21
N GLU A 491 13.11 -23.33 -4.91
CA GLU A 491 12.01 -23.84 -4.10
C GLU A 491 11.13 -22.69 -3.62
N PRO A 492 9.84 -22.68 -3.95
CA PRO A 492 8.90 -21.74 -3.35
C PRO A 492 8.83 -21.97 -1.83
N GLY A 493 8.59 -20.91 -1.07
CA GLY A 493 8.33 -21.01 0.35
C GLY A 493 7.07 -21.85 0.62
N PRO A 494 6.89 -22.36 1.84
CA PRO A 494 5.66 -23.03 2.22
C PRO A 494 4.50 -22.04 2.08
N ILE A 495 3.45 -22.43 1.37
CA ILE A 495 2.19 -21.69 1.34
C ILE A 495 1.54 -21.88 2.71
N VAL A 496 1.49 -20.82 3.49
CA VAL A 496 0.78 -20.82 4.76
C VAL A 496 -0.70 -20.64 4.45
N ILE A 497 -1.40 -21.75 4.20
CA ILE A 497 -2.86 -21.73 4.18
C ILE A 497 -3.26 -21.51 5.65
N PRO A 498 -3.76 -20.32 6.03
CA PRO A 498 -4.29 -20.17 7.36
C PRO A 498 -5.41 -21.20 7.49
N PRO A 499 -5.33 -22.13 8.45
CA PRO A 499 -6.47 -22.99 8.72
C PRO A 499 -7.63 -22.03 8.98
N THR A 500 -8.65 -22.05 8.14
CA THR A 500 -9.90 -21.37 8.44
C THR A 500 -10.77 -22.39 9.18
N PRO A 501 -10.58 -22.63 10.48
CA PRO A 501 -11.61 -23.29 11.24
C PRO A 501 -12.78 -22.30 11.22
N PRO A 502 -14.02 -22.76 11.10
CA PRO A 502 -15.16 -21.91 11.37
C PRO A 502 -14.90 -21.33 12.75
N ILE A 503 -14.72 -20.01 12.85
CA ILE A 503 -14.47 -19.31 14.10
C ILE A 503 -15.69 -19.60 14.97
N ASN A 504 -15.57 -20.53 15.88
CA ASN A 504 -16.60 -20.75 16.89
C ASN A 504 -16.46 -19.61 17.90
N PRO A 505 -17.37 -18.62 17.92
CA PRO A 505 -17.27 -17.48 18.82
C PRO A 505 -17.37 -17.90 20.30
N SER A 506 -17.78 -19.14 20.57
CA SER A 506 -17.84 -19.75 21.89
C SER A 506 -16.53 -20.45 22.31
N LEU A 507 -15.53 -20.53 21.44
CA LEU A 507 -14.26 -21.16 21.76
C LEU A 507 -13.48 -20.23 22.71
N LEU A 508 -13.41 -20.62 23.97
CA LEU A 508 -12.61 -19.95 24.98
C LEU A 508 -11.14 -20.34 24.77
N SER A 509 -10.37 -19.48 24.16
CA SER A 509 -8.93 -19.65 24.06
C SER A 509 -8.25 -19.03 25.29
N THR A 510 -7.33 -19.77 25.88
CA THR A 510 -6.52 -19.33 27.03
C THR A 510 -5.04 -19.36 26.64
N VAL A 511 -4.24 -18.54 27.30
CA VAL A 511 -2.78 -18.58 27.15
C VAL A 511 -2.26 -19.89 27.77
N GLN A 512 -1.65 -20.74 26.93
CA GLN A 512 -1.12 -22.02 27.35
C GLN A 512 0.24 -21.87 28.02
N ASN A 513 0.48 -22.65 29.08
CA ASN A 513 1.74 -22.73 29.84
C ASN A 513 2.28 -21.36 30.30
N PHE A 514 1.37 -20.41 30.55
CA PHE A 514 1.77 -19.11 31.09
C PHE A 514 2.58 -19.27 32.39
N ASN A 515 3.70 -18.57 32.47
CA ASN A 515 4.52 -18.49 33.68
C ASN A 515 5.09 -17.08 33.85
N VAL A 516 5.36 -16.71 35.11
CA VAL A 516 6.02 -15.46 35.45
C VAL A 516 7.25 -15.77 36.33
N ALA A 517 8.36 -15.14 35.96
CA ALA A 517 9.61 -15.20 36.71
C ALA A 517 10.17 -13.80 36.95
N VAL A 518 10.99 -13.68 37.98
CA VAL A 518 11.75 -12.46 38.18
C VAL A 518 12.99 -12.47 37.28
N GLY A 519 13.33 -11.32 36.71
CA GLY A 519 14.51 -11.12 35.90
C GLY A 519 15.15 -9.79 36.19
N MET A 520 16.30 -9.56 35.61
CA MET A 520 16.98 -8.27 35.61
C MET A 520 17.33 -7.93 34.15
N ILE A 521 17.24 -6.67 33.81
CA ILE A 521 17.75 -6.17 32.54
C ILE A 521 19.02 -5.40 32.86
N ASN A 522 20.14 -5.94 32.38
CA ASN A 522 21.44 -5.29 32.52
C ASN A 522 21.47 -4.08 31.57
N GLY A 523 21.45 -2.90 32.12
CA GLY A 523 21.67 -1.69 31.38
C GLY A 523 23.14 -1.53 30.97
N ALA A 524 23.39 -0.80 29.90
CA ALA A 524 24.77 -0.35 29.58
C ALA A 524 25.33 0.37 30.79
N GLN A 525 26.47 -0.08 31.30
CA GLN A 525 27.20 0.43 32.50
C GLN A 525 26.80 -0.14 33.86
N GLY A 526 26.25 -1.35 33.94
CA GLY A 526 26.12 -2.09 35.22
C GLY A 526 24.91 -1.71 36.08
N TYR A 527 23.92 -1.04 35.50
CA TYR A 527 22.62 -0.89 36.13
C TYR A 527 21.74 -2.09 35.86
N ASP A 528 21.43 -2.80 36.87
CA ASP A 528 20.48 -3.87 36.83
C ASP A 528 19.10 -3.34 37.20
N THR A 529 18.19 -3.27 36.23
CA THR A 529 16.81 -2.88 36.45
C THR A 529 15.94 -4.13 36.69
N PRO A 530 15.18 -4.20 37.80
CA PRO A 530 14.31 -5.33 38.05
C PRO A 530 13.24 -5.44 36.96
N ALA A 531 13.01 -6.65 36.51
CA ALA A 531 12.06 -6.95 35.45
C ALA A 531 11.23 -8.19 35.79
N LEU A 532 10.03 -8.27 35.23
CA LEU A 532 9.24 -9.50 35.19
C LEU A 532 9.43 -10.13 33.80
N VAL A 533 9.57 -11.44 33.80
CA VAL A 533 9.70 -12.24 32.60
C VAL A 533 8.44 -13.10 32.49
N PHE A 534 7.61 -12.83 31.52
CA PHE A 534 6.44 -13.61 31.15
C PHE A 534 6.82 -14.60 30.07
N THR A 535 6.42 -15.85 30.22
CA THR A 535 6.62 -16.88 29.20
C THR A 535 5.30 -17.62 28.96
N TRP A 536 5.07 -18.03 27.73
CA TRP A 536 3.90 -18.77 27.30
C TRP A 536 4.24 -19.63 26.09
N THR A 537 3.38 -20.59 25.77
CA THR A 537 3.47 -21.30 24.50
C THR A 537 2.89 -20.44 23.39
N PRO A 538 3.63 -20.18 22.30
CA PRO A 538 3.10 -19.50 21.13
C PRO A 538 1.78 -20.13 20.68
N PRO A 539 0.73 -19.34 20.47
CA PRO A 539 -0.55 -19.87 20.04
C PRO A 539 -0.53 -20.23 18.55
N ASP A 540 -1.14 -21.35 18.17
CA ASP A 540 -1.34 -21.75 16.78
C ASP A 540 -2.55 -21.05 16.11
N ASP A 541 -3.26 -20.19 16.84
CA ASP A 541 -4.47 -19.51 16.40
C ASP A 541 -4.12 -18.15 15.77
N PRO A 542 -4.23 -18.01 14.43
CA PRO A 542 -3.87 -16.78 13.72
C PRO A 542 -4.80 -15.59 14.04
N THR A 543 -5.92 -15.83 14.72
CA THR A 543 -6.82 -14.75 15.13
C THR A 543 -6.33 -14.04 16.40
N ILE A 544 -5.33 -14.58 17.08
CA ILE A 544 -4.75 -13.97 18.27
C ILE A 544 -3.74 -12.90 17.83
N THR A 545 -4.03 -11.67 18.15
CA THR A 545 -3.21 -10.51 17.74
C THR A 545 -2.29 -9.99 18.84
N ALA A 546 -2.60 -10.32 20.11
CA ALA A 546 -1.75 -9.96 21.23
C ALA A 546 -2.00 -10.85 22.44
N VAL A 547 -0.98 -10.98 23.28
CA VAL A 547 -1.11 -11.53 24.66
C VAL A 547 -1.02 -10.36 25.62
N ARG A 548 -2.02 -10.22 26.47
CA ARG A 548 -2.08 -9.21 27.53
C ARG A 548 -1.77 -9.81 28.89
N PHE A 549 -1.01 -9.09 29.67
CA PHE A 549 -0.59 -9.46 31.01
C PHE A 549 -1.14 -8.46 32.01
N SER A 550 -1.79 -8.96 33.07
CA SER A 550 -2.17 -8.15 34.22
C SER A 550 -1.34 -8.63 35.42
N TYR A 551 -0.68 -7.74 36.11
CA TYR A 551 0.16 -8.07 37.23
C TYR A 551 0.00 -7.05 38.36
N GLN A 552 0.26 -7.47 39.56
CA GLN A 552 0.14 -6.68 40.81
C GLN A 552 1.19 -7.11 41.83
N ILE A 553 1.57 -6.20 42.70
CA ILE A 553 2.41 -6.57 43.85
C ILE A 553 1.56 -7.44 44.80
N GLU A 554 2.14 -8.52 45.30
CA GLU A 554 1.46 -9.41 46.24
C GLU A 554 0.96 -8.63 47.46
N GLY A 555 -0.31 -8.87 47.83
CA GLY A 555 -0.97 -8.17 48.94
C GLY A 555 -1.53 -6.77 48.60
N THR A 556 -1.44 -6.32 47.31
CA THR A 556 -2.05 -5.08 46.84
C THR A 556 -3.18 -5.37 45.84
N THR A 557 -4.05 -4.37 45.63
CA THR A 557 -5.14 -4.46 44.63
C THR A 557 -4.87 -3.66 43.38
N GLU A 558 -3.73 -2.94 43.31
CA GLU A 558 -3.35 -2.13 42.16
C GLU A 558 -2.88 -3.05 41.05
N LEU A 559 -3.55 -2.95 39.88
CA LEU A 559 -3.31 -3.75 38.70
C LEU A 559 -2.51 -2.94 37.67
N PHE A 560 -1.42 -3.52 37.23
CA PHE A 560 -0.62 -3.02 36.08
C PHE A 560 -0.89 -3.90 34.86
N GLU A 561 -0.78 -3.31 33.69
CA GLU A 561 -1.00 -4.04 32.43
C GLU A 561 0.15 -3.82 31.47
N ASP A 562 0.48 -4.89 30.75
CA ASP A 562 1.40 -4.85 29.61
C ASP A 562 0.91 -5.82 28.53
N GLN A 563 1.41 -5.69 27.30
CA GLN A 563 0.99 -6.56 26.20
C GLN A 563 2.15 -6.87 25.26
N CYS A 564 2.13 -8.07 24.70
CA CYS A 564 2.96 -8.48 23.59
C CYS A 564 2.10 -8.53 22.32
N THR A 565 2.48 -7.76 21.31
CA THR A 565 1.78 -7.72 20.00
C THR A 565 2.31 -8.75 19.02
N SER A 566 3.32 -9.52 19.41
CA SER A 566 3.87 -10.66 18.67
C SER A 566 3.66 -11.93 19.50
N PRO A 567 2.46 -12.55 19.48
CA PRO A 567 2.13 -13.73 20.30
C PRO A 567 3.06 -14.91 20.09
N GLU A 568 3.69 -14.99 18.92
CA GLU A 568 4.65 -16.00 18.47
C GLU A 568 6.00 -15.96 19.21
N ASP A 569 6.34 -14.83 19.84
CA ASP A 569 7.61 -14.69 20.57
C ASP A 569 7.70 -15.60 21.79
N GLY A 570 6.57 -15.93 22.42
CA GLY A 570 6.50 -16.79 23.59
C GLY A 570 7.17 -16.21 24.84
N LEU A 571 7.66 -14.97 24.80
CA LEU A 571 8.39 -14.31 25.87
C LEU A 571 8.20 -12.79 25.83
N LEU A 572 7.93 -12.20 27.01
CA LEU A 572 7.97 -10.74 27.19
C LEU A 572 8.73 -10.41 28.48
N ARG A 573 9.62 -9.43 28.41
CA ARG A 573 10.27 -8.84 29.57
C ARG A 573 9.75 -7.43 29.78
N THR A 574 9.22 -7.14 30.97
CA THR A 574 8.70 -5.83 31.32
C THR A 574 9.38 -5.26 32.56
N THR A 575 9.73 -3.99 32.48
CA THR A 575 10.18 -3.18 33.62
C THR A 575 9.14 -2.16 34.07
N LYS A 576 7.99 -2.11 33.36
CA LYS A 576 6.92 -1.16 33.69
C LYS A 576 6.35 -1.46 35.08
N ASN A 577 6.40 -0.46 35.96
CA ASN A 577 5.87 -0.55 37.31
C ASN A 577 6.43 -1.75 38.11
N VAL A 578 7.66 -2.19 37.78
CA VAL A 578 8.34 -3.25 38.53
C VAL A 578 9.25 -2.62 39.57
N VAL A 579 8.90 -2.80 40.82
CA VAL A 579 9.63 -2.28 41.98
C VAL A 579 10.54 -3.37 42.55
N SER A 580 11.79 -3.00 42.91
CA SER A 580 12.76 -3.93 43.50
C SER A 580 12.31 -4.45 44.88
N GLY A 581 12.66 -5.70 45.17
CA GLY A 581 12.39 -6.32 46.47
C GLY A 581 10.93 -6.72 46.70
N LYS A 582 10.12 -6.80 45.62
CA LYS A 582 8.69 -7.15 45.69
C LYS A 582 8.37 -8.47 44.99
N VAL A 583 7.42 -9.20 45.52
CA VAL A 583 6.82 -10.39 44.91
C VAL A 583 5.62 -9.93 44.07
N TYR A 584 5.44 -10.50 42.90
CA TYR A 584 4.36 -10.15 41.98
C TYR A 584 3.46 -11.34 41.69
N ASN A 585 2.19 -11.06 41.61
CA ASN A 585 1.17 -11.96 41.05
C ASN A 585 0.86 -11.53 39.63
N ALA A 586 0.83 -12.45 38.68
CA ALA A 586 0.54 -12.16 37.27
C ALA A 586 -0.45 -13.18 36.69
N ARG A 587 -1.22 -12.73 35.70
CA ARG A 587 -2.09 -13.55 34.86
C ARG A 587 -2.07 -13.03 33.45
N ALA A 588 -2.43 -13.88 32.50
CA ALA A 588 -2.44 -13.53 31.07
C ALA A 588 -3.80 -13.77 30.43
N THR A 589 -4.11 -13.04 29.41
CA THR A 589 -5.25 -13.24 28.52
C THR A 589 -4.84 -12.91 27.07
N ILE A 590 -5.67 -13.26 26.11
CA ILE A 590 -5.43 -13.00 24.69
C ILE A 590 -6.28 -11.83 24.19
N THR A 591 -5.82 -11.20 23.11
CA THR A 591 -6.62 -10.31 22.28
C THR A 591 -6.78 -10.95 20.90
N THR A 592 -7.99 -10.98 20.39
CA THR A 592 -8.31 -11.63 19.11
C THR A 592 -9.03 -10.69 18.15
N VAL A 593 -8.88 -10.93 16.86
CA VAL A 593 -9.64 -10.26 15.80
C VAL A 593 -10.31 -11.34 14.93
N PRO A 594 -11.66 -11.42 14.89
CA PRO A 594 -12.64 -10.64 15.65
C PRO A 594 -12.56 -10.89 17.17
N ASP A 595 -13.05 -9.91 17.97
CA ASP A 595 -12.98 -9.99 19.43
C ASP A 595 -13.85 -11.16 19.94
N ARG A 596 -13.29 -11.98 20.85
CA ARG A 596 -13.94 -13.15 21.44
C ARG A 596 -14.00 -13.00 22.95
N LEU A 597 -14.87 -13.80 23.59
CA LEU A 597 -14.93 -13.86 25.06
C LEU A 597 -13.56 -14.23 25.61
N ARG A 598 -13.04 -13.40 26.51
CA ARG A 598 -11.68 -13.54 27.06
C ARG A 598 -11.72 -14.32 28.35
N THR A 599 -10.77 -15.24 28.52
CA THR A 599 -10.50 -15.91 29.78
C THR A 599 -9.09 -15.55 30.24
N TYR A 600 -8.93 -15.34 31.51
CA TYR A 600 -7.63 -15.15 32.15
C TYR A 600 -7.07 -16.49 32.62
N THR A 601 -5.75 -16.64 32.53
CA THR A 601 -5.06 -17.72 33.27
C THR A 601 -5.24 -17.53 34.77
N PRO A 602 -5.12 -18.61 35.56
CA PRO A 602 -4.99 -18.46 37.00
C PRO A 602 -3.82 -17.54 37.36
N TRP A 603 -3.96 -16.84 38.48
CA TRP A 603 -2.87 -16.04 39.01
C TRP A 603 -1.65 -16.90 39.30
N LYS A 604 -0.47 -16.44 38.90
CA LYS A 604 0.81 -17.04 39.26
C LYS A 604 1.65 -16.04 40.02
N THR A 605 2.28 -16.48 41.08
CA THR A 605 3.16 -15.67 41.91
C THR A 605 4.61 -15.91 41.53
N THR A 606 5.44 -14.89 41.54
CA THR A 606 6.89 -15.05 41.33
C THR A 606 7.50 -15.82 42.52
N ALA A 607 8.35 -16.79 42.18
CA ALA A 607 8.98 -17.68 43.21
C ALA A 607 9.91 -16.92 44.17
N GLN A 608 10.39 -15.77 43.77
CA GLN A 608 11.32 -14.90 44.51
C GLN A 608 10.93 -13.43 44.35
N PRO A 609 11.29 -12.54 45.28
CA PRO A 609 11.14 -11.10 45.09
C PRO A 609 12.05 -10.63 43.97
N THR A 610 11.63 -9.53 43.31
CA THR A 610 12.43 -8.84 42.26
C THR A 610 13.78 -8.42 42.85
N GLY A 611 14.84 -8.53 42.08
CA GLY A 611 16.18 -8.12 42.48
C GLY A 611 16.27 -6.65 42.89
N LEU A 612 17.23 -6.35 43.75
CA LEU A 612 17.49 -4.95 44.12
C LEU A 612 18.13 -4.20 42.97
N GLN A 613 17.63 -3.00 42.69
CA GLN A 613 18.24 -2.10 41.73
C GLN A 613 19.59 -1.63 42.24
N THR A 614 20.66 -1.75 41.47
CA THR A 614 21.96 -1.22 41.81
C THR A 614 21.94 0.31 41.69
N LEU A 615 22.06 1.02 42.81
CA LEU A 615 22.09 2.47 42.80
C LEU A 615 23.52 2.93 42.65
N LEU A 616 23.78 3.85 41.73
CA LEU A 616 25.07 4.54 41.61
C LEU A 616 25.31 5.45 42.83
N THR A 617 26.40 5.23 43.50
CA THR A 617 26.87 6.10 44.57
C THR A 617 27.84 7.14 43.97
N GLY A 618 27.32 8.26 43.54
CA GLY A 618 28.11 9.41 43.11
C GLY A 618 27.45 10.26 42.03
N LEU A 619 27.52 11.57 42.19
CA LEU A 619 26.96 12.57 41.29
C LEU A 619 27.61 12.51 39.89
N GLN A 620 28.87 12.09 39.84
CA GLN A 620 29.68 12.03 38.62
C GLN A 620 29.23 10.86 37.70
N GLN A 621 28.87 9.71 38.30
CA GLN A 621 28.34 8.56 37.59
C GLN A 621 26.96 8.85 37.00
N LEU A 622 26.10 9.57 37.74
CA LEU A 622 24.78 10.02 37.25
C LEU A 622 24.91 10.99 36.06
N GLN A 623 25.96 11.82 36.04
CA GLN A 623 26.21 12.75 34.94
C GLN A 623 26.74 12.03 33.70
N ASP A 624 27.61 11.03 33.86
CA ASP A 624 28.15 10.19 32.79
C ASP A 624 27.07 9.30 32.18
N ASP A 625 26.17 8.76 33.00
CA ASP A 625 25.05 7.98 32.53
C ASP A 625 23.99 8.81 31.80
N ALA A 626 23.69 10.03 32.26
CA ALA A 626 22.80 10.95 31.56
C ALA A 626 23.42 11.35 30.21
N LEU A 627 24.75 11.55 30.17
CA LEU A 627 25.48 11.89 28.94
C LEU A 627 25.51 10.72 27.94
N ASN A 628 25.66 9.49 28.43
CA ASN A 628 25.64 8.29 27.59
C ASN A 628 24.26 7.97 27.09
N ARG A 629 23.23 8.12 27.92
CA ARG A 629 21.84 8.00 27.49
C ARG A 629 21.42 9.07 26.49
N PHE A 630 21.99 10.27 26.62
CA PHE A 630 21.79 11.32 25.61
C PHE A 630 22.47 10.94 24.28
N LYS A 631 23.65 10.32 24.34
CA LYS A 631 24.36 9.80 23.15
C LYS A 631 23.61 8.61 22.52
N GLU A 632 23.07 7.70 23.33
CA GLU A 632 22.25 6.57 22.86
C GLU A 632 20.94 7.06 22.22
N LEU A 633 20.24 8.03 22.83
CA LEU A 633 19.08 8.69 22.26
C LEU A 633 19.43 9.45 20.98
N GLN A 634 20.62 10.04 20.89
CA GLN A 634 21.11 10.70 19.70
C GLN A 634 21.45 9.68 18.61
N GLN A 635 21.97 8.52 18.99
CA GLN A 635 22.25 7.40 18.09
C GLN A 635 20.95 6.71 17.65
N GLU A 636 19.98 6.47 18.54
CA GLU A 636 18.63 6.01 18.17
C GLU A 636 17.88 7.02 17.30
N MET A 637 18.05 8.32 17.56
CA MET A 637 17.53 9.37 16.68
C MET A 637 18.21 9.33 15.31
N ASP A 638 19.51 9.13 15.25
CA ASP A 638 20.25 9.06 13.99
C ASP A 638 20.00 7.74 13.23
N GLU A 639 19.87 6.60 13.93
CA GLU A 639 19.65 5.30 13.31
C GLU A 639 18.17 4.99 13.01
N PHE A 640 17.23 5.48 13.82
CA PHE A 640 15.81 5.13 13.70
C PHE A 640 14.96 6.28 13.17
N PHE A 641 15.20 7.52 13.60
CA PHE A 641 14.40 8.67 13.18
C PHE A 641 14.96 9.37 11.94
N ARG A 642 16.25 9.41 11.71
CA ARG A 642 16.81 10.00 10.49
C ARG A 642 16.43 9.24 9.23
N PRO A 643 16.52 7.89 9.16
CA PRO A 643 16.04 7.17 7.99
C PRO A 643 14.53 7.32 7.80
N ARG A 644 13.75 7.29 8.91
CA ARG A 644 12.31 7.51 8.85
C ARG A 644 11.90 8.95 8.60
N LEU A 645 12.67 9.91 9.09
CA LEU A 645 12.48 11.33 8.76
C LEU A 645 12.85 11.60 7.30
N VAL A 646 13.90 10.94 6.79
CA VAL A 646 14.27 10.97 5.37
C VAL A 646 13.15 10.30 4.54
N GLU A 647 12.64 9.13 4.94
CA GLU A 647 11.47 8.50 4.29
C GLU A 647 10.20 9.36 4.38
N LEU A 648 9.99 10.06 5.50
CA LEU A 648 8.86 10.99 5.69
C LEU A 648 9.07 12.29 4.94
N LEU A 649 10.29 12.78 4.85
CA LEU A 649 10.68 13.95 4.07
C LEU A 649 10.63 13.64 2.57
N ASP A 650 11.05 12.44 2.14
CA ASP A 650 10.84 11.93 0.79
C ASP A 650 9.33 11.74 0.48
N ALA A 651 8.55 11.25 1.47
CA ALA A 651 7.11 11.09 1.34
C ALA A 651 6.35 12.43 1.26
N PHE A 652 6.89 13.49 1.87
CA PHE A 652 6.30 14.84 1.86
C PHE A 652 6.84 15.73 0.75
N SER A 653 7.61 15.17 -0.22
CA SER A 653 8.23 15.97 -1.28
C SER A 653 8.92 17.24 -0.76
N LEU A 654 9.61 17.13 0.36
CA LEU A 654 10.57 18.12 0.79
C LEU A 654 11.82 18.03 -0.10
N GLU A 655 11.58 17.98 -1.43
CA GLU A 655 12.61 18.17 -2.46
C GLU A 655 13.47 19.41 -2.17
N GLY A 656 12.95 20.38 -1.43
CA GLY A 656 13.68 21.56 -1.03
C GLY A 656 14.83 21.28 -0.06
N ALA A 657 14.61 20.54 1.02
CA ALA A 657 15.64 20.35 2.05
C ALA A 657 16.66 19.26 1.65
N VAL A 658 16.18 18.13 1.11
CA VAL A 658 17.08 17.07 0.58
C VAL A 658 17.82 17.56 -0.65
N GLY A 659 17.12 18.22 -1.58
CA GLY A 659 17.73 18.85 -2.74
C GLY A 659 18.69 20.00 -2.37
N GLN A 660 18.55 20.64 -1.21
CA GLN A 660 19.52 21.64 -0.74
C GLN A 660 20.80 20.99 -0.19
N ILE A 661 20.68 19.86 0.51
CA ILE A 661 21.82 19.07 0.98
C ILE A 661 22.53 18.42 -0.21
N GLU A 662 21.80 17.84 -1.15
CA GLU A 662 22.38 17.30 -2.39
C GLU A 662 23.03 18.39 -3.24
N ARG A 663 22.40 19.56 -3.37
CA ARG A 663 22.98 20.72 -4.06
C ARG A 663 24.22 21.26 -3.35
N GLN A 664 24.27 21.29 -2.00
CA GLN A 664 25.46 21.65 -1.26
C GLN A 664 26.57 20.61 -1.44
N GLN A 665 26.25 19.32 -1.47
CA GLN A 665 27.23 18.27 -1.79
C GLN A 665 27.71 18.35 -3.23
N ILE A 666 26.83 18.65 -4.18
CA ILE A 666 27.19 18.87 -5.59
C ILE A 666 28.04 20.14 -5.74
N VAL A 667 27.73 21.22 -5.04
CA VAL A 667 28.53 22.44 -5.05
C VAL A 667 29.92 22.21 -4.42
N ALA A 668 30.01 21.45 -3.33
CA ALA A 668 31.27 21.05 -2.72
C ALA A 668 32.07 20.14 -3.67
N SER A 669 31.43 19.14 -4.30
CA SER A 669 32.11 18.25 -5.24
C SER A 669 32.49 18.95 -6.55
N ILE A 670 31.76 19.97 -6.98
CA ILE A 670 32.14 20.84 -8.11
C ILE A 670 33.32 21.75 -7.71
N GLY A 671 33.35 22.25 -6.45
CA GLY A 671 34.46 22.96 -5.89
C GLY A 671 35.73 22.13 -5.85
N ASP A 672 35.63 20.88 -5.38
CA ASP A 672 36.73 19.92 -5.35
C ASP A 672 37.19 19.52 -6.77
N ALA A 673 36.26 19.34 -7.69
CA ALA A 673 36.57 19.06 -9.10
C ALA A 673 37.25 20.25 -9.79
N LEU A 674 36.83 21.47 -9.52
CA LEU A 674 37.49 22.70 -10.01
C LEU A 674 38.87 22.88 -9.41
N ALA A 675 39.05 22.53 -8.12
CA ALA A 675 40.38 22.54 -7.47
C ALA A 675 41.31 21.50 -8.10
N GLN A 676 40.77 20.26 -8.36
CA GLN A 676 41.54 19.20 -9.03
C GLN A 676 41.87 19.57 -10.49
N ILE A 677 40.94 20.16 -11.22
CA ILE A 677 41.17 20.64 -12.59
C ILE A 677 42.24 21.78 -12.61
N THR A 678 42.19 22.65 -11.61
CA THR A 678 43.15 23.73 -11.49
C THR A 678 44.55 23.18 -11.13
N GLU A 679 44.64 22.18 -10.26
CA GLU A 679 45.87 21.50 -9.92
C GLU A 679 46.42 20.68 -11.10
N GLU A 680 45.56 19.92 -11.78
CA GLU A 680 45.95 19.18 -12.98
C GLU A 680 46.44 20.14 -14.10
N ARG A 681 45.80 21.30 -14.23
CA ARG A 681 46.23 22.34 -15.17
C ARG A 681 47.59 22.93 -14.80
N ARG A 682 47.82 23.12 -13.51
CA ARG A 682 49.13 23.58 -13.02
C ARG A 682 50.22 22.54 -13.26
N VAL A 683 49.93 21.27 -13.01
CA VAL A 683 50.84 20.14 -13.26
C VAL A 683 51.14 20.00 -14.75
N ARG A 684 50.15 20.10 -15.62
CA ARG A 684 50.33 20.04 -17.10
C ARG A 684 51.09 21.23 -17.65
N VAL A 685 50.93 22.43 -17.08
CA VAL A 685 51.75 23.59 -17.43
C VAL A 685 53.20 23.37 -17.02
N SER A 686 53.46 22.87 -15.83
CA SER A 686 54.81 22.59 -15.37
C SER A 686 55.45 21.41 -16.11
N GLU A 687 54.71 20.38 -16.49
CA GLU A 687 55.20 19.28 -17.33
C GLU A 687 55.50 19.74 -18.77
N ASN A 688 54.64 20.61 -19.33
CA ASN A 688 54.92 21.21 -20.65
C ASN A 688 56.10 22.15 -20.64
N GLU A 689 56.29 22.92 -19.55
CA GLU A 689 57.50 23.74 -19.37
C GLU A 689 58.77 22.88 -19.21
N ALA A 690 58.68 21.79 -18.41
CA ALA A 690 59.78 20.83 -18.26
C ALA A 690 60.10 20.14 -19.59
N THR A 691 59.07 19.75 -20.33
CA THR A 691 59.20 19.15 -21.69
C THR A 691 59.83 20.17 -22.67
N ALA A 692 59.44 21.44 -22.62
CA ALA A 692 59.99 22.49 -23.44
C ALA A 692 61.47 22.80 -23.10
N GLN A 693 61.80 22.74 -21.80
CA GLN A 693 63.22 22.86 -21.35
C GLN A 693 64.04 21.66 -21.77
N PHE A 694 63.50 20.45 -21.66
CA PHE A 694 64.18 19.23 -22.13
C PHE A 694 64.35 19.23 -23.66
N LEU A 695 63.36 19.71 -24.43
CA LEU A 695 63.49 19.88 -25.87
C LEU A 695 64.54 20.95 -26.25
N ARG A 696 64.63 22.06 -25.52
CA ARG A 696 65.72 23.06 -25.67
C ARG A 696 67.09 22.48 -25.36
N PHE A 697 67.18 21.62 -24.37
CA PHE A 697 68.41 20.90 -24.03
C PHE A 697 68.80 19.92 -25.13
N LEU A 698 67.84 19.19 -25.71
CA LEU A 698 68.05 18.32 -26.86
C LEU A 698 68.43 19.10 -28.13
N GLN A 699 67.88 20.27 -28.36
CA GLN A 699 68.24 21.17 -29.44
C GLN A 699 69.71 21.68 -29.35
N ALA A 700 70.12 21.96 -28.13
CA ALA A 700 71.49 22.38 -27.87
C ALA A 700 72.53 21.25 -28.10
N SER A 701 72.08 19.97 -27.97
CA SER A 701 72.92 18.80 -28.13
C SER A 701 73.01 18.24 -29.55
N LEU A 702 72.08 18.64 -30.41
CA LEU A 702 72.02 18.17 -31.79
C LEU A 702 72.44 19.17 -32.84
N GLY A 703 73.57 19.83 -32.69
CA GLY A 703 74.13 20.89 -33.50
C GLY A 703 74.40 20.59 -35.00
N THR A 704 73.84 19.59 -35.64
CA THR A 704 74.15 19.25 -37.08
C THR A 704 72.97 18.96 -37.99
N THR A 705 71.72 19.29 -37.62
CA THR A 705 70.52 19.07 -38.50
C THR A 705 69.66 20.33 -38.69
N ASN A 706 70.26 21.52 -38.76
CA ASN A 706 69.57 22.82 -38.68
C ASN A 706 68.57 23.13 -39.86
N ALA A 707 68.67 22.53 -41.01
CA ALA A 707 67.78 22.87 -42.15
C ALA A 707 66.43 22.25 -42.09
N ARG A 708 66.32 21.06 -41.48
CA ARG A 708 65.03 20.39 -41.29
C ARG A 708 64.27 20.89 -40.04
N LEU A 709 65.03 21.38 -39.07
CA LEU A 709 64.48 21.92 -37.85
C LEU A 709 63.77 23.25 -38.04
N ILE A 710 64.31 24.16 -38.89
CA ILE A 710 63.68 25.46 -39.15
C ILE A 710 62.31 25.34 -39.81
N THR A 711 62.12 24.31 -40.70
CA THR A 711 60.79 24.04 -41.31
C THR A 711 59.82 23.45 -40.26
N GLU A 712 60.33 22.58 -39.40
CA GLU A 712 59.52 21.98 -38.31
C GLU A 712 59.23 23.01 -37.21
N GLU A 713 60.16 23.90 -36.88
CA GLU A 713 59.99 25.02 -36.00
C GLU A 713 58.93 26.02 -36.46
N THR A 714 58.87 26.29 -37.76
CA THR A 714 57.87 27.16 -38.39
C THR A 714 56.51 26.50 -38.38
N VAL A 715 56.44 25.17 -38.64
CA VAL A 715 55.20 24.41 -38.59
C VAL A 715 54.73 24.30 -37.12
N ARG A 716 55.61 24.08 -36.17
CA ARG A 716 55.27 24.08 -34.77
C ARG A 716 54.88 25.45 -34.23
N ALA A 717 55.55 26.51 -34.60
CA ALA A 717 55.18 27.87 -34.20
C ALA A 717 53.77 28.25 -34.77
N THR A 718 53.44 27.78 -35.96
CA THR A 718 52.07 27.95 -36.51
C THR A 718 51.05 27.03 -35.80
N ALA A 719 51.42 25.80 -35.46
CA ALA A 719 50.60 24.90 -34.70
C ALA A 719 50.41 25.39 -33.27
N ASP A 720 51.47 25.87 -32.61
CA ASP A 720 51.42 26.43 -31.26
C ASP A 720 50.64 27.75 -31.23
N SER A 721 50.75 28.60 -32.24
CA SER A 721 49.90 29.80 -32.40
C SER A 721 48.43 29.45 -32.62
N ALA A 722 48.13 28.39 -33.41
CA ALA A 722 46.79 27.88 -33.57
C ALA A 722 46.25 27.24 -32.27
N LEU A 723 47.13 26.49 -31.57
CA LEU A 723 46.80 25.88 -30.28
C LEU A 723 46.60 26.93 -29.18
N SER A 724 47.44 27.98 -29.16
CA SER A 724 47.29 29.14 -28.28
C SER A 724 46.01 29.90 -28.52
N SER A 725 45.64 30.06 -29.82
CA SER A 725 44.35 30.63 -30.19
C SER A 725 43.15 29.76 -29.75
N GLN A 726 43.26 28.43 -29.90
CA GLN A 726 42.28 27.48 -29.38
C GLN A 726 42.20 27.50 -27.87
N ILE A 727 43.34 27.58 -27.19
CA ILE A 727 43.35 27.69 -25.70
C ILE A 727 42.74 29.00 -25.25
N THR A 728 43.00 30.09 -25.94
CA THR A 728 42.38 31.40 -25.67
C THR A 728 40.85 31.34 -25.86
N GLN A 729 40.43 30.68 -26.96
CA GLN A 729 38.98 30.45 -27.25
C GLN A 729 38.31 29.54 -26.22
N LEU A 730 39.01 28.46 -25.84
CA LEU A 730 38.57 27.57 -24.77
C LEU A 730 38.53 28.25 -23.38
N THR A 731 39.51 29.12 -23.14
CA THR A 731 39.56 29.90 -21.86
C THR A 731 38.41 30.92 -21.81
N ALA A 732 38.13 31.58 -22.94
CA ALA A 732 36.96 32.48 -23.06
C ALA A 732 35.64 31.73 -22.91
N GLN A 733 35.56 30.54 -23.50
CA GLN A 733 34.42 29.68 -23.39
C GLN A 733 34.26 29.12 -21.96
N THR A 734 35.33 28.75 -21.33
CA THR A 734 35.37 28.34 -19.89
C THR A 734 35.00 29.49 -18.96
N GLY A 735 35.47 30.71 -19.30
CA GLY A 735 35.08 31.93 -18.55
C GLY A 735 33.58 32.25 -18.74
N SER A 736 33.07 32.09 -19.95
CA SER A 736 31.62 32.24 -20.22
C SER A 736 30.79 31.18 -19.54
N ASN A 737 31.25 29.92 -19.54
CA ASN A 737 30.59 28.84 -18.84
C ASN A 737 30.65 29.04 -17.31
N SER A 738 31.81 29.54 -16.80
CA SER A 738 31.93 29.85 -15.38
C SER A 738 31.02 31.01 -14.96
N ALA A 739 30.87 32.04 -15.81
CA ALA A 739 29.93 33.13 -15.57
C ALA A 739 28.48 32.64 -15.64
N ALA A 740 28.18 31.73 -16.58
CA ALA A 740 26.86 31.13 -16.67
C ALA A 740 26.54 30.25 -15.46
N ILE A 741 27.54 29.48 -14.98
CA ILE A 741 27.42 28.66 -13.76
C ILE A 741 27.25 29.55 -12.52
N GLN A 742 27.96 30.68 -12.45
CA GLN A 742 27.80 31.65 -11.36
C GLN A 742 26.45 32.35 -11.40
N ALA A 743 25.97 32.70 -12.59
CA ALA A 743 24.62 33.26 -12.76
C ALA A 743 23.54 32.23 -12.37
N GLU A 744 23.73 30.97 -12.76
CA GLU A 744 22.82 29.89 -12.39
C GLU A 744 22.90 29.57 -10.88
N ALA A 745 24.12 29.53 -10.30
CA ALA A 745 24.30 29.36 -8.85
C ALA A 745 23.63 30.51 -8.07
N THR A 746 23.74 31.76 -8.59
CA THR A 746 23.07 32.91 -7.96
C THR A 746 21.55 32.82 -8.13
N ALA A 747 21.06 32.39 -9.31
CA ALA A 747 19.62 32.19 -9.55
C ALA A 747 19.06 31.06 -8.68
N ARG A 748 19.85 29.97 -8.51
CA ARG A 748 19.48 28.87 -7.59
C ARG A 748 19.53 29.31 -6.13
N ALA A 749 20.55 30.04 -5.70
CA ALA A 749 20.62 30.56 -4.34
C ALA A 749 19.46 31.50 -4.03
N ASN A 750 19.05 32.32 -5.01
CA ASN A 750 17.86 33.17 -4.87
C ASN A 750 16.56 32.35 -4.87
N ALA A 751 16.46 31.30 -5.72
CA ALA A 751 15.32 30.39 -5.74
C ALA A 751 15.26 29.57 -4.45
N ASP A 752 16.40 29.07 -3.95
CA ASP A 752 16.50 28.32 -2.70
C ASP A 752 16.21 29.21 -1.49
N SER A 753 16.61 30.51 -1.53
CA SER A 753 16.25 31.49 -0.51
C SER A 753 14.75 31.81 -0.54
N ALA A 754 14.15 31.93 -1.73
CA ALA A 754 12.71 32.10 -1.89
C ALA A 754 11.94 30.85 -1.44
N LEU A 755 12.48 29.67 -1.78
CA LEU A 755 11.92 28.38 -1.36
C LEU A 755 12.06 28.18 0.15
N SER A 756 13.23 28.52 0.73
CA SER A 756 13.45 28.51 2.18
C SER A 756 12.51 29.49 2.91
N SER A 757 12.26 30.64 2.32
CA SER A 757 11.27 31.59 2.86
C SER A 757 9.84 31.04 2.76
N SER A 758 9.53 30.34 1.66
CA SER A 758 8.23 29.67 1.48
C SER A 758 8.09 28.47 2.44
N ILE A 759 9.16 27.71 2.66
CA ILE A 759 9.20 26.61 3.64
C ILE A 759 9.04 27.17 5.06
N THR A 760 9.73 28.25 5.40
CA THR A 760 9.57 28.92 6.72
C THR A 760 8.15 29.46 6.92
N SER A 761 7.53 29.95 5.83
CA SER A 761 6.12 30.38 5.86
C SER A 761 5.16 29.20 6.00
N LEU A 762 5.46 28.09 5.31
CA LEU A 762 4.71 26.82 5.41
C LEU A 762 4.92 26.15 6.78
N ASP A 763 6.15 26.17 7.32
CA ASP A 763 6.44 25.69 8.68
C ASP A 763 5.65 26.52 9.72
N ALA A 764 5.63 27.85 9.55
CA ALA A 764 4.82 28.72 10.41
C ALA A 764 3.30 28.47 10.22
N GLU A 765 2.84 28.12 9.00
CA GLU A 765 1.46 27.68 8.77
C GLU A 765 1.21 26.28 9.35
N VAL A 766 2.15 25.37 9.24
CA VAL A 766 2.08 24.01 9.82
C VAL A 766 2.13 24.09 11.33
N ASP A 767 3.00 24.91 11.91
CA ASP A 767 3.07 25.19 13.35
C ASP A 767 1.81 25.92 13.83
N GLY A 768 1.29 26.87 13.02
CA GLY A 768 0.01 27.51 13.24
C GLY A 768 -1.16 26.52 13.16
N ASN A 769 -1.13 25.58 12.22
CA ASN A 769 -2.12 24.52 12.09
C ASN A 769 -1.94 23.43 13.16
N LEU A 770 -0.70 23.11 13.55
CA LEU A 770 -0.40 22.22 14.67
C LEU A 770 -0.81 22.85 16.00
N ALA A 771 -0.54 24.15 16.19
CA ALA A 771 -1.02 24.89 17.36
C ALA A 771 -2.56 24.98 17.37
N ARG A 772 -3.20 25.11 16.20
CA ARG A 772 -4.67 25.05 16.05
C ARG A 772 -5.19 23.62 16.23
N LEU A 773 -4.44 22.61 15.79
CA LEU A 773 -4.78 21.20 16.02
C LEU A 773 -4.61 20.81 17.49
N ILE A 774 -3.53 21.25 18.13
CA ILE A 774 -3.31 21.08 19.59
C ILE A 774 -4.33 21.95 20.37
N GLN A 775 -4.68 23.09 19.86
CA GLN A 775 -5.76 23.94 20.43
C GLN A 775 -7.14 23.36 20.14
N GLU A 776 -7.32 22.70 18.97
CA GLU A 776 -8.51 21.92 18.64
C GLU A 776 -8.50 20.55 19.32
N GLU A 777 -7.36 19.90 19.51
CA GLU A 777 -7.19 18.66 20.30
C GLU A 777 -7.26 18.95 21.79
N THR A 778 -6.78 20.11 22.25
CA THR A 778 -6.97 20.63 23.60
C THR A 778 -8.37 21.22 23.74
N ALA A 779 -8.93 21.84 22.69
CA ALA A 779 -10.34 22.24 22.63
C ALA A 779 -11.26 21.06 22.32
N ARG A 780 -10.79 19.96 21.70
CA ARG A 780 -11.48 18.65 21.62
C ARG A 780 -11.20 17.79 22.85
N ALA A 781 -10.04 17.77 23.45
CA ALA A 781 -9.77 17.11 24.73
C ALA A 781 -10.35 17.91 25.91
N ASN A 782 -10.36 19.22 25.82
CA ASN A 782 -11.17 20.13 26.64
C ASN A 782 -12.60 20.20 26.10
N GLY A 783 -12.88 19.97 24.81
CA GLY A 783 -14.14 19.88 24.14
C GLY A 783 -14.64 18.43 24.13
N ASP A 784 -13.90 17.37 24.41
CA ASP A 784 -14.29 15.98 24.74
C ASP A 784 -14.32 15.82 26.26
N SER A 785 -13.54 16.52 27.02
CA SER A 785 -13.69 16.80 28.46
C SER A 785 -14.77 17.87 28.72
N ALA A 786 -15.00 18.83 27.75
CA ALA A 786 -16.12 19.80 27.74
C ALA A 786 -17.22 19.42 26.72
N ASN A 787 -17.11 18.32 25.92
CA ASN A 787 -18.18 17.63 25.18
C ASN A 787 -18.63 16.37 25.86
N ALA A 788 -17.83 15.74 26.67
CA ALA A 788 -18.30 15.04 27.87
C ALA A 788 -18.95 16.07 28.84
N THR A 789 -18.66 17.36 28.71
CA THR A 789 -19.21 18.49 29.52
C THR A 789 -20.24 19.37 28.76
N SER A 790 -20.30 19.32 27.42
CA SER A 790 -21.19 20.19 26.63
C SER A 790 -21.64 19.55 25.33
N ILE A 791 -22.44 18.50 25.40
CA ILE A 791 -23.35 18.23 24.31
C ILE A 791 -24.41 19.36 24.37
N ASN A 792 -24.18 20.40 23.57
CA ASN A 792 -25.06 21.51 23.29
C ASN A 792 -25.30 22.52 24.43
N GLY A 793 -24.34 23.40 24.63
CA GLY A 793 -24.70 24.73 25.18
C GLY A 793 -25.30 25.57 24.04
N VAL A 794 -26.58 25.76 24.03
CA VAL A 794 -27.23 26.79 23.21
C VAL A 794 -27.25 28.07 24.05
N SER A 795 -26.54 29.12 23.59
CA SER A 795 -26.59 30.42 24.25
C SER A 795 -27.17 31.47 23.31
N ALA A 796 -28.07 32.30 23.82
CA ALA A 796 -28.58 33.50 23.17
C ALA A 796 -28.31 34.69 24.09
N ASP A 797 -27.59 35.69 23.58
CA ASP A 797 -27.28 36.94 24.28
C ASP A 797 -27.97 38.11 23.58
N PHE A 798 -28.67 38.92 24.36
CA PHE A 798 -29.27 40.15 23.89
C PHE A 798 -29.23 41.21 24.99
N ASN A 799 -28.54 42.31 24.74
CA ASN A 799 -28.47 43.48 25.66
C ASN A 799 -28.05 43.10 27.11
N GLY A 800 -27.01 42.28 27.27
CA GLY A 800 -26.48 41.88 28.58
C GLY A 800 -27.34 40.87 29.35
N ARG A 801 -28.38 40.30 28.70
CA ARG A 801 -29.15 39.18 29.21
C ARG A 801 -28.81 37.91 28.40
N PHE A 802 -28.55 36.82 29.07
CA PHE A 802 -28.27 35.54 28.41
C PHE A 802 -29.31 34.47 28.77
N ALA A 803 -29.54 33.59 27.83
CA ALA A 803 -30.21 32.31 28.04
C ALA A 803 -29.31 31.19 27.52
N GLN A 804 -29.00 30.23 28.38
CA GLN A 804 -28.07 29.16 28.05
C GLN A 804 -28.64 27.79 28.46
N GLY A 805 -28.57 26.82 27.56
CA GLY A 805 -28.83 25.44 27.88
C GLY A 805 -27.52 24.64 27.80
N LEU A 806 -27.25 23.83 28.79
CA LEU A 806 -26.04 23.02 28.91
C LEU A 806 -26.41 21.57 29.22
N VAL A 807 -25.96 20.68 28.39
CA VAL A 807 -25.99 19.23 28.66
C VAL A 807 -24.55 18.81 28.95
N LYS A 808 -24.32 18.23 30.11
CA LYS A 808 -22.98 17.89 30.59
C LYS A 808 -22.91 16.43 30.99
N PHE A 809 -21.87 15.74 30.51
CA PHE A 809 -21.50 14.40 30.96
C PHE A 809 -20.12 14.49 31.63
N GLU A 810 -20.03 14.06 32.90
CA GLU A 810 -18.81 14.05 33.67
C GLU A 810 -18.53 12.61 34.11
N ALA A 811 -17.30 12.13 33.93
CA ALA A 811 -16.85 10.87 34.45
C ALA A 811 -15.45 11.05 35.05
N VAL A 812 -15.29 10.62 36.28
CA VAL A 812 -14.01 10.67 37.01
C VAL A 812 -13.72 9.30 37.56
N ALA A 813 -12.56 8.76 37.28
CA ALA A 813 -12.04 7.56 37.89
C ALA A 813 -10.83 7.95 38.74
N ALA A 814 -10.92 7.73 40.03
CA ALA A 814 -9.86 8.03 40.98
C ALA A 814 -9.64 6.80 41.90
N PRO A 815 -8.49 6.70 42.57
CA PRO A 815 -8.24 5.61 43.52
C PRO A 815 -9.28 5.52 44.66
N THR A 816 -10.01 6.62 44.88
CA THR A 816 -11.08 6.72 45.92
C THR A 816 -12.46 6.27 45.42
N GLY A 817 -12.64 6.02 44.13
CA GLY A 817 -13.90 5.57 43.55
C GLY A 817 -14.11 6.07 42.11
N VAL A 818 -15.23 5.68 41.53
CA VAL A 818 -15.66 6.07 40.21
C VAL A 818 -16.95 6.88 40.30
N ASP A 819 -16.93 8.08 39.78
CA ASP A 819 -18.09 8.98 39.74
C ASP A 819 -18.46 9.28 38.28
N ALA A 820 -19.73 9.20 37.94
CA ALA A 820 -20.26 9.55 36.65
C ALA A 820 -21.54 10.36 36.81
N ARG A 821 -21.61 11.52 36.13
CA ARG A 821 -22.76 12.39 36.21
C ARG A 821 -23.21 12.81 34.80
N PHE A 822 -24.49 12.68 34.56
CA PHE A 822 -25.17 13.29 33.42
C PHE A 822 -26.06 14.43 33.95
N SER A 823 -25.93 15.63 33.40
CA SER A 823 -26.69 16.76 33.80
C SER A 823 -27.22 17.58 32.62
N VAL A 824 -28.43 18.13 32.80
CA VAL A 824 -29.04 19.08 31.91
C VAL A 824 -29.35 20.36 32.74
N LEU A 825 -28.76 21.47 32.35
CA LEU A 825 -28.86 22.73 33.05
C LEU A 825 -29.33 23.85 32.10
N LEU A 826 -30.27 24.65 32.55
CA LEU A 826 -30.71 25.83 31.89
C LEU A 826 -30.38 27.03 32.77
N ARG A 827 -29.83 28.10 32.17
CA ARG A 827 -29.50 29.33 32.85
C ARG A 827 -30.09 30.50 32.08
N ALA A 828 -30.68 31.44 32.75
CA ALA A 828 -31.17 32.68 32.15
C ALA A 828 -31.08 33.85 33.12
N GLY A 829 -30.64 34.98 32.62
CA GLY A 829 -30.51 36.22 33.44
C GLY A 829 -29.44 37.15 32.92
N THR A 830 -28.81 37.88 33.84
CA THR A 830 -27.65 38.74 33.58
C THR A 830 -26.39 38.13 34.20
N SER A 831 -25.19 38.59 33.80
CA SER A 831 -23.92 38.12 34.35
C SER A 831 -23.81 38.24 35.88
N GLN A 832 -24.59 39.15 36.52
CA GLN A 832 -24.60 39.38 37.96
C GLN A 832 -25.77 38.69 38.68
N SER A 833 -26.85 38.35 37.96
CA SER A 833 -28.01 37.69 38.53
C SER A 833 -28.69 36.80 37.50
N PHE A 834 -28.67 35.49 37.76
CA PHE A 834 -29.28 34.50 36.89
C PHE A 834 -29.97 33.40 37.68
N LYS A 835 -30.98 32.79 37.10
CA LYS A 835 -31.60 31.55 37.59
C LYS A 835 -31.04 30.33 36.90
N VAL A 836 -30.96 29.24 37.66
CA VAL A 836 -30.55 27.94 37.19
C VAL A 836 -31.70 26.96 37.39
N SER A 837 -32.00 26.18 36.38
CA SER A 837 -32.94 25.06 36.45
C SER A 837 -32.37 23.86 35.71
N GLY A 838 -32.58 22.65 36.21
CA GLY A 838 -32.10 21.48 35.55
C GLY A 838 -32.25 20.21 36.35
N PHE A 839 -31.73 19.13 35.83
CA PHE A 839 -31.64 17.87 36.56
C PHE A 839 -30.30 17.19 36.30
N TYR A 840 -29.89 16.33 37.20
CA TYR A 840 -28.76 15.44 37.00
C TYR A 840 -29.04 14.04 37.53
N VAL A 841 -28.44 13.06 36.88
CA VAL A 841 -28.36 11.68 37.30
C VAL A 841 -26.88 11.37 37.52
N GLU A 842 -26.55 10.87 38.71
CA GLU A 842 -25.16 10.54 39.00
C GLU A 842 -25.00 9.20 39.68
N LEU A 843 -23.90 8.58 39.41
CA LEU A 843 -23.29 7.50 40.16
C LEU A 843 -22.13 8.11 40.94
N TYR A 844 -22.07 7.92 42.25
CA TYR A 844 -21.02 8.46 43.10
C TYR A 844 -20.61 7.45 44.16
N THR A 845 -19.40 7.58 44.64
CA THR A 845 -18.87 6.71 45.69
C THR A 845 -18.86 7.46 47.01
N GLU A 846 -19.54 6.91 48.00
CA GLU A 846 -19.57 7.43 49.38
C GLU A 846 -19.27 6.31 50.36
N GLY A 847 -18.19 6.47 51.15
CA GLY A 847 -17.76 5.47 52.11
C GLY A 847 -17.35 4.12 51.48
N GLY A 848 -16.84 4.13 50.22
CA GLY A 848 -16.44 2.93 49.45
C GLY A 848 -17.60 2.15 48.85
N VAL A 849 -18.83 2.65 48.92
CA VAL A 849 -20.02 2.03 48.31
C VAL A 849 -20.52 2.92 47.16
N GLN A 850 -20.76 2.33 46.02
CA GLN A 850 -21.39 3.00 44.88
C GLN A 850 -22.86 3.24 45.16
N LYS A 851 -23.27 4.50 44.96
CA LYS A 851 -24.66 4.98 45.12
C LYS A 851 -25.09 5.70 43.85
N SER A 852 -26.38 5.71 43.63
CA SER A 852 -26.97 6.50 42.52
C SER A 852 -28.03 7.45 43.06
N ARG A 853 -28.12 8.64 42.44
CA ARG A 853 -29.22 9.56 42.70
C ARG A 853 -29.61 10.36 41.44
N MET A 854 -30.86 10.81 41.44
CA MET A 854 -31.36 11.80 40.50
C MET A 854 -31.81 13.02 41.30
N ALA A 855 -31.34 14.18 40.94
CA ALA A 855 -31.72 15.45 41.53
C ALA A 855 -32.27 16.42 40.45
N VAL A 856 -33.31 17.11 40.83
CA VAL A 856 -33.95 18.18 39.99
C VAL A 856 -33.84 19.48 40.75
N GLN A 857 -33.34 20.51 40.09
CA GLN A 857 -33.28 21.89 40.55
C GLN A 857 -34.23 22.75 39.73
N ALA A 858 -35.35 23.11 40.24
CA ALA A 858 -36.35 23.91 39.59
C ALA A 858 -37.21 24.59 40.63
N ASP A 859 -37.79 25.75 40.35
CA ASP A 859 -38.80 26.40 41.21
C ASP A 859 -40.10 25.54 41.24
N GLN A 860 -40.38 24.85 40.13
CA GLN A 860 -41.49 23.91 39.99
C GLN A 860 -41.02 22.65 39.29
N PHE A 861 -41.40 21.49 39.74
CA PHE A 861 -41.22 20.20 39.09
C PHE A 861 -42.60 19.64 38.71
N LEU A 862 -42.88 19.51 37.45
CA LEU A 862 -44.17 19.05 36.93
C LEU A 862 -44.01 17.77 36.14
N VAL A 863 -44.82 16.79 36.41
CA VAL A 863 -44.98 15.58 35.58
C VAL A 863 -46.27 15.78 34.78
N THR A 864 -46.15 15.77 33.45
CA THR A 864 -47.28 16.00 32.52
C THR A 864 -47.61 14.70 31.79
N SER A 865 -48.86 14.46 31.48
CA SER A 865 -49.30 13.34 30.68
C SER A 865 -49.93 13.87 29.37
N GLY A 866 -49.23 13.63 28.21
CA GLY A 866 -49.73 13.97 26.88
C GLY A 866 -49.90 15.45 26.61
N SER A 867 -50.82 15.82 25.71
CA SER A 867 -51.06 17.18 25.26
C SER A 867 -52.02 18.03 26.14
N SER A 868 -52.55 17.43 27.21
CA SER A 868 -53.44 18.15 28.11
C SER A 868 -52.63 18.89 29.20
N ARG A 869 -53.02 20.15 29.51
CA ARG A 869 -52.44 20.94 30.60
C ARG A 869 -52.79 20.40 31.99
N GLN A 870 -53.01 19.12 32.17
CA GLN A 870 -53.21 18.51 33.47
C GLN A 870 -51.86 18.08 34.04
N TYR A 871 -51.55 18.56 35.19
CA TYR A 871 -50.29 18.26 35.90
C TYR A 871 -50.58 17.26 37.05
N PRO A 872 -50.41 15.99 36.83
CA PRO A 872 -50.69 14.97 37.84
C PRO A 872 -49.78 15.09 39.06
N MET A 873 -48.65 15.71 38.94
CA MET A 873 -47.67 15.91 40.01
C MET A 873 -46.95 17.25 39.80
N VAL A 874 -46.94 18.13 40.82
CA VAL A 874 -46.23 19.42 40.82
C VAL A 874 -45.51 19.58 42.17
N PHE A 875 -44.19 19.87 42.11
CA PHE A 875 -43.43 20.31 43.28
C PHE A 875 -43.12 21.80 43.07
N GLU A 876 -43.64 22.63 43.98
CA GLU A 876 -43.57 24.08 43.93
C GLU A 876 -43.52 24.68 45.32
N ASN A 877 -42.66 25.68 45.57
CA ASN A 877 -42.51 26.39 46.86
C ASN A 877 -42.26 25.45 48.07
N GLY A 878 -41.52 24.32 47.80
CA GLY A 878 -41.24 23.33 48.88
C GLY A 878 -42.36 22.34 49.14
N GLU A 879 -43.45 22.40 48.38
CA GLU A 879 -44.59 21.50 48.57
C GLU A 879 -44.77 20.59 47.32
N LEU A 880 -45.10 19.31 47.58
CA LEU A 880 -45.53 18.39 46.54
C LEU A 880 -47.04 18.39 46.41
N LYS A 881 -47.58 18.83 45.26
CA LYS A 881 -49.00 18.80 44.92
C LYS A 881 -49.27 17.68 43.96
N LEU A 882 -50.17 16.78 44.28
CA LEU A 882 -50.62 15.65 43.49
C LEU A 882 -52.11 15.81 43.15
N ALA A 883 -52.47 15.61 41.91
CA ALA A 883 -53.90 15.67 41.54
C ALA A 883 -54.69 14.46 42.09
N ILE A 884 -54.03 13.30 42.14
CA ILE A 884 -54.51 12.05 42.74
C ILE A 884 -53.28 11.32 43.31
N ALA A 885 -53.32 10.99 44.59
CA ALA A 885 -52.27 10.21 45.24
C ALA A 885 -52.83 8.90 45.79
N ASN A 886 -52.24 7.77 45.35
CA ASN A 886 -52.46 6.47 45.98
C ASN A 886 -51.20 6.18 46.84
N ILE A 887 -51.30 6.46 48.15
CA ILE A 887 -50.17 6.32 49.05
C ILE A 887 -50.41 5.10 49.94
N GLY A 888 -49.58 4.05 49.79
CA GLY A 888 -49.70 2.81 50.55
C GLY A 888 -49.48 3.01 52.04
N THR A 889 -48.50 3.79 52.47
CA THR A 889 -48.16 4.03 53.87
C THR A 889 -47.55 5.44 54.01
N VAL A 890 -48.04 6.20 54.97
CA VAL A 890 -47.48 7.47 55.43
C VAL A 890 -46.92 7.26 56.84
N THR A 891 -45.60 7.38 56.99
CA THR A 891 -44.89 7.03 58.22
C THR A 891 -44.76 8.17 59.19
N ALA A 892 -44.75 9.42 58.73
CA ALA A 892 -44.67 10.60 59.60
C ALA A 892 -45.17 11.87 58.85
N GLY A 893 -45.56 12.87 59.57
CA GLY A 893 -45.96 14.14 58.99
C GLY A 893 -47.36 14.60 59.39
N LEU A 894 -47.73 15.73 58.86
CA LEU A 894 -49.02 16.38 58.97
C LEU A 894 -49.75 16.37 57.63
N LEU A 895 -50.93 15.75 57.56
CA LEU A 895 -51.84 15.91 56.43
C LEU A 895 -52.85 16.99 56.77
N GLN A 896 -52.93 18.04 55.90
CA GLN A 896 -53.76 19.15 56.15
C GLN A 896 -54.59 19.51 54.88
N SER A 897 -55.87 19.82 55.06
CA SER A 897 -56.69 20.34 53.95
C SER A 897 -56.23 21.75 53.57
N LEU A 898 -56.37 22.12 52.26
CA LEU A 898 -55.93 23.39 51.70
C LEU A 898 -56.51 24.61 52.48
N ASN A 899 -57.69 24.45 53.05
CA ASN A 899 -58.36 25.47 53.84
C ASN A 899 -58.03 25.37 55.36
N GLY A 900 -57.12 24.49 55.75
CA GLY A 900 -56.69 24.32 57.10
C GLY A 900 -57.73 23.68 58.05
N LYS A 901 -58.91 23.35 57.55
CA LYS A 901 -60.00 22.86 58.37
C LYS A 901 -59.88 21.39 58.79
N MET A 902 -59.06 20.63 58.19
CA MET A 902 -58.77 19.23 58.57
C MET A 902 -57.27 19.04 58.65
N LYS A 903 -56.82 18.51 59.74
CA LYS A 903 -55.39 18.11 59.98
C LYS A 903 -55.33 16.73 60.53
N ILE A 904 -54.48 15.86 59.95
CA ILE A 904 -54.16 14.54 60.49
C ILE A 904 -52.67 14.56 60.80
N ASN A 905 -52.32 14.56 62.02
CA ASN A 905 -50.92 14.53 62.46
C ASN A 905 -50.53 13.09 62.79
N LEU A 906 -49.76 12.52 61.84
CA LEU A 906 -49.29 11.13 61.95
C LEU A 906 -48.17 10.98 62.95
N ASN A 907 -47.50 12.07 63.37
CA ASN A 907 -46.44 11.96 64.38
C ASN A 907 -46.96 11.71 65.78
N ASN A 908 -48.17 12.24 66.10
CA ASN A 908 -48.81 12.11 67.41
C ASN A 908 -50.18 11.41 67.41
N GLY A 909 -50.64 10.96 66.22
CA GLY A 909 -51.88 10.22 66.08
C GLY A 909 -53.16 11.03 66.25
N THR A 910 -53.14 12.36 66.05
CA THR A 910 -54.31 13.20 66.19
C THR A 910 -54.98 13.57 64.90
N ILE A 911 -56.32 13.64 64.88
CA ILE A 911 -57.14 14.16 63.77
C ILE A 911 -57.90 15.36 64.31
N GLU A 912 -57.70 16.52 63.75
CA GLU A 912 -58.37 17.75 64.12
C GLU A 912 -59.26 18.25 62.95
N ILE A 913 -60.51 18.51 63.25
CA ILE A 913 -61.47 19.10 62.29
C ILE A 913 -62.00 20.38 62.85
N PHE A 914 -61.80 21.50 62.12
CA PHE A 914 -62.23 22.82 62.52
C PHE A 914 -63.50 23.25 61.72
N SER A 915 -64.45 23.78 62.43
CA SER A 915 -65.72 24.29 61.78
C SER A 915 -65.53 25.45 60.87
#